data_172bdbc56c54b49a47ff30cab9b1e3e6
#
_entry.id   172bdbc56c54b49a47ff30cab9b1e3e6
#
_cell.length_a   1.000
_cell.length_b   1.000
_cell.length_c   1.000
_cell.angle_alpha   90.00
_cell.angle_beta   90.00
_cell.angle_gamma   90.00
#
_symmetry.space_group_name_H-M   'P 1'
#
loop_
_entity.id
_entity.type
_entity.pdbx_description
1 polymer ?
#
loop_
_entity_poly.entity_id
_entity_poly.type
_entity_poly.pdbx_seq_one_letter_code
_entity_poly.pdbx_strand_id
1 'polypeptide(L)'
;MRYNRGKKVLLAIVVCCTITFSSVAHGQDKNQAKQYDLIIVGGTPGGIMAAISAAKLGKTSLILERTAHIGGLPANGLGATDLATRGATTGLFTDFVARVKAHYVKKYGANSEQVKASQEGYHFEASVAEQVFENMLDAHRQHVEVRKLMQFDAAPTNINISGRRISMIKVFNRQTKALETFSGKVFLDATYEGDLGAAAGIPFVVGREGKDEYNEPGAGQVYKYWRGPESAESSFQRDNAVQSYNYRLCLTNDRANSLRVEKPEKYNREEYVSLIEDVLTGRHTGASMMEVTDAMLEQNQAHVLKGGKTQIPGDVWGIAKITNMVSLPNKKTDANNQHMAFISTDLPEENWPWPTSGWDWRDKFAQRLKEYTLGLIYFAQNDPALPEHFRNAALEWGLAKDEYQDNANFPRQVYVREGRRFQGVYFFTAKDALPIQEGSRPPIHPSSITASHYALDSHAVRKREHGKIHLDGFLSYPSAVYTVPLGVIMPKEVDNLLLPVPVSGSHIGFSTLRMEPCWMAMGQAAGVTAALALEAGSVKVQQVDQSKLQDVLVAQNATLIYYKDVNPSDPDFKMVQYMGLRGYLPGWEASLNTAASATDLELWAKLSNNNDLKVGKKSTRGTLLKEIYLSLQSKTKS
;
A
#
# COMPACT_ATOMS: atom_id res chain seq x y z
N MET A 1 76.27 45.13 -57.38
CA MET A 1 77.30 46.12 -56.88
C MET A 1 77.40 46.05 -55.39
N ARG A 2 78.60 45.77 -54.90
CA ARG A 2 79.21 46.05 -53.56
C ARG A 2 78.48 45.35 -52.36
N TYR A 3 79.09 44.24 -51.78
CA TYR A 3 80.17 44.26 -50.77
C TYR A 3 79.75 44.96 -49.47
N ASN A 4 79.71 44.27 -48.29
CA ASN A 4 80.84 43.95 -47.42
C ASN A 4 80.42 43.18 -46.15
N ARG A 5 81.09 42.05 -45.85
CA ARG A 5 81.82 41.65 -44.64
C ARG A 5 81.24 42.22 -43.30
N GLY A 6 80.86 41.37 -42.36
CA GLY A 6 81.63 40.43 -41.57
C GLY A 6 81.70 40.86 -40.12
N LYS A 7 81.38 39.98 -39.22
CA LYS A 7 82.16 39.67 -37.99
C LYS A 7 81.47 38.60 -37.19
N LYS A 8 82.20 37.52 -36.94
CA LYS A 8 81.86 36.44 -36.02
C LYS A 8 82.00 36.96 -34.59
N VAL A 9 81.00 36.74 -33.75
CA VAL A 9 81.13 36.80 -32.28
C VAL A 9 80.60 35.46 -31.76
N LEU A 10 81.49 34.72 -31.09
CA LEU A 10 81.24 33.49 -30.38
C LEU A 10 80.51 33.85 -29.08
N LEU A 11 79.33 33.33 -28.84
CA LEU A 11 78.66 33.45 -27.53
C LEU A 11 78.32 32.09 -27.04
N ALA A 12 78.88 31.74 -25.89
CA ALA A 12 78.71 30.46 -25.23
C ALA A 12 77.24 30.33 -24.73
N ILE A 13 76.58 29.25 -25.13
CA ILE A 13 75.26 28.89 -24.64
C ILE A 13 75.41 28.04 -23.38
N VAL A 14 75.03 28.66 -22.24
CA VAL A 14 74.80 27.93 -20.98
C VAL A 14 73.41 27.29 -21.08
N VAL A 15 73.35 25.97 -21.19
CA VAL A 15 72.10 25.20 -21.14
C VAL A 15 71.66 25.10 -19.69
N CYS A 16 70.66 25.89 -19.29
CA CYS A 16 69.92 25.69 -18.04
C CYS A 16 68.79 24.68 -18.31
N CYS A 17 68.94 23.45 -17.86
CA CYS A 17 67.87 22.47 -17.81
C CYS A 17 66.83 22.87 -16.73
N THR A 18 65.76 23.56 -17.12
CA THR A 18 64.56 23.71 -16.30
C THR A 18 63.73 22.44 -16.44
N ILE A 19 63.75 21.58 -15.39
CA ILE A 19 62.80 20.46 -15.24
C ILE A 19 61.44 21.06 -14.90
N THR A 20 60.57 21.16 -15.90
CA THR A 20 59.15 21.45 -15.68
C THR A 20 58.48 20.18 -15.17
N PHE A 21 58.18 20.13 -13.87
CA PHE A 21 57.20 19.18 -13.31
C PHE A 21 55.82 19.50 -13.90
N SER A 22 55.45 18.76 -14.93
CA SER A 22 54.05 18.68 -15.36
C SER A 22 53.28 17.99 -14.25
N SER A 23 52.59 18.74 -13.43
CA SER A 23 51.52 18.21 -12.56
C SER A 23 50.44 17.66 -13.48
N VAL A 24 50.40 16.32 -13.60
CA VAL A 24 49.26 15.62 -14.15
C VAL A 24 48.14 15.83 -13.15
N ALA A 25 47.29 16.84 -13.44
CA ALA A 25 46.01 16.97 -12.80
C ALA A 25 45.26 15.70 -13.16
N HIS A 26 45.08 14.78 -12.19
CA HIS A 26 44.10 13.74 -12.27
C HIS A 26 42.73 14.43 -12.41
N GLY A 27 42.28 14.55 -13.65
CA GLY A 27 40.90 14.85 -13.91
C GLY A 27 40.07 13.79 -13.18
N GLN A 28 39.42 14.18 -12.11
CA GLN A 28 38.36 13.34 -11.54
C GLN A 28 37.41 13.03 -12.68
N ASP A 29 37.34 11.76 -13.00
CA ASP A 29 36.41 11.20 -13.97
C ASP A 29 34.99 11.59 -13.50
N LYS A 30 34.40 12.60 -14.13
CA LYS A 30 33.05 13.12 -13.81
C LYS A 30 31.94 12.13 -14.11
N ASN A 31 32.28 10.88 -14.44
CA ASN A 31 31.35 9.80 -14.81
C ASN A 31 31.30 8.63 -13.81
N GLN A 32 31.77 8.79 -12.57
CA GLN A 32 31.35 7.80 -11.58
C GLN A 32 29.86 8.02 -11.28
N ALA A 33 29.02 7.12 -11.82
CA ALA A 33 27.59 7.11 -11.50
C ALA A 33 27.41 7.14 -9.98
N LYS A 34 26.64 8.11 -9.47
CA LYS A 34 26.37 8.26 -8.04
C LYS A 34 25.86 6.94 -7.49
N GLN A 35 26.56 6.37 -6.51
CA GLN A 35 26.16 5.12 -5.87
C GLN A 35 25.31 5.45 -4.64
N TYR A 36 24.15 4.84 -4.54
CA TYR A 36 23.25 4.97 -3.40
C TYR A 36 23.34 3.73 -2.50
N ASP A 37 23.04 3.91 -1.22
CA ASP A 37 22.85 2.77 -0.32
C ASP A 37 21.60 1.98 -0.72
N LEU A 38 20.50 2.68 -1.03
CA LEU A 38 19.23 2.09 -1.44
C LEU A 38 18.77 2.65 -2.80
N ILE A 39 18.33 1.75 -3.68
CA ILE A 39 17.53 2.09 -4.88
C ILE A 39 16.12 1.57 -4.65
N ILE A 40 15.14 2.45 -4.70
CA ILE A 40 13.73 2.16 -4.46
C ILE A 40 12.95 2.43 -5.74
N VAL A 41 12.38 1.39 -6.33
CA VAL A 41 11.48 1.52 -7.48
C VAL A 41 10.06 1.64 -6.96
N GLY A 42 9.41 2.77 -7.25
CA GLY A 42 8.07 3.15 -6.78
C GLY A 42 8.09 4.21 -5.68
N GLY A 43 7.57 5.39 -6.01
CA GLY A 43 7.30 6.50 -5.08
C GLY A 43 5.98 6.34 -4.33
N THR A 44 5.57 5.10 -4.05
CA THR A 44 4.40 4.74 -3.25
C THR A 44 4.62 5.07 -1.77
N PRO A 45 3.58 5.09 -0.93
CA PRO A 45 3.77 5.28 0.51
C PRO A 45 4.77 4.30 1.13
N GLY A 46 4.75 3.02 0.73
CA GLY A 46 5.72 2.02 1.18
C GLY A 46 7.17 2.39 0.81
N GLY A 47 7.40 2.84 -0.43
CA GLY A 47 8.72 3.30 -0.90
C GLY A 47 9.21 4.55 -0.17
N ILE A 48 8.32 5.51 0.06
CA ILE A 48 8.60 6.74 0.79
C ILE A 48 9.01 6.44 2.24
N MET A 49 8.24 5.58 2.94
CA MET A 49 8.55 5.21 4.33
C MET A 49 9.86 4.42 4.43
N ALA A 50 10.19 3.61 3.42
CA ALA A 50 11.48 2.92 3.35
C ALA A 50 12.65 3.90 3.24
N ALA A 51 12.55 4.89 2.35
CA ALA A 51 13.58 5.92 2.20
C ALA A 51 13.78 6.74 3.48
N ILE A 52 12.68 7.18 4.11
CA ILE A 52 12.72 7.99 5.33
C ILE A 52 13.32 7.19 6.49
N SER A 53 12.91 5.94 6.68
CA SER A 53 13.42 5.12 7.79
C SER A 53 14.91 4.78 7.63
N ALA A 54 15.39 4.55 6.39
CA ALA A 54 16.81 4.39 6.09
C ALA A 54 17.60 5.70 6.31
N ALA A 55 17.02 6.85 5.90
CA ALA A 55 17.62 8.17 6.12
C ALA A 55 17.80 8.50 7.61
N LYS A 56 16.85 8.11 8.48
CA LYS A 56 16.97 8.23 9.94
C LYS A 56 18.16 7.44 10.52
N LEU A 57 18.66 6.47 9.76
CA LEU A 57 19.87 5.67 10.09
C LEU A 57 21.09 6.09 9.24
N GLY A 58 21.06 7.29 8.64
CA GLY A 58 22.18 7.88 7.90
C GLY A 58 22.44 7.24 6.54
N LYS A 59 21.51 6.47 5.97
CA LYS A 59 21.68 5.84 4.64
C LYS A 59 21.12 6.73 3.53
N THR A 60 21.75 6.67 2.37
CA THR A 60 21.30 7.42 1.18
C THR A 60 20.37 6.57 0.32
N SER A 61 19.29 7.17 -0.17
CA SER A 61 18.28 6.51 -0.98
C SER A 61 17.96 7.28 -2.26
N LEU A 62 17.70 6.56 -3.35
CA LEU A 62 17.11 7.09 -4.56
C LEU A 62 15.76 6.45 -4.79
N ILE A 63 14.68 7.25 -4.84
CA ILE A 63 13.35 6.82 -5.25
C ILE A 63 13.20 7.08 -6.76
N LEU A 64 12.78 6.07 -7.50
CA LEU A 64 12.47 6.13 -8.93
C LEU A 64 10.97 5.96 -9.12
N GLU A 65 10.29 7.06 -9.47
CA GLU A 65 8.83 7.09 -9.63
C GLU A 65 8.45 7.23 -11.11
N ARG A 66 7.53 6.38 -11.56
CA ARG A 66 7.07 6.33 -12.95
C ARG A 66 6.32 7.57 -13.40
N THR A 67 5.55 8.18 -12.50
CA THR A 67 4.71 9.35 -12.77
C THR A 67 5.44 10.66 -12.43
N ALA A 68 4.79 11.79 -12.69
CA ALA A 68 5.26 13.09 -12.23
C ALA A 68 4.92 13.37 -10.75
N HIS A 69 4.27 12.43 -10.06
CA HIS A 69 3.71 12.56 -8.72
C HIS A 69 4.17 11.42 -7.83
N ILE A 70 4.24 11.66 -6.52
CA ILE A 70 4.58 10.66 -5.51
C ILE A 70 3.41 10.42 -4.57
N GLY A 71 3.50 9.38 -3.75
CA GLY A 71 2.49 9.08 -2.75
C GLY A 71 1.46 8.04 -3.18
N GLY A 72 1.63 7.42 -4.35
CA GLY A 72 0.82 6.29 -4.80
C GLY A 72 -0.69 6.54 -4.74
N LEU A 73 -1.44 5.56 -4.24
CA LEU A 73 -2.91 5.61 -4.19
C LEU A 73 -3.45 6.71 -3.26
N PRO A 74 -2.90 7.00 -2.07
CA PRO A 74 -3.35 8.14 -1.25
C PRO A 74 -3.30 9.49 -1.99
N ALA A 75 -2.31 9.71 -2.85
CA ALA A 75 -2.21 10.87 -3.71
C ALA A 75 -3.05 10.75 -5.01
N ASN A 76 -3.79 9.65 -5.19
CA ASN A 76 -4.61 9.33 -6.36
C ASN A 76 -6.02 8.86 -6.01
N GLY A 77 -6.60 9.40 -4.93
CA GLY A 77 -8.02 9.29 -4.61
C GLY A 77 -8.39 8.34 -3.49
N LEU A 78 -7.47 7.48 -3.01
CA LEU A 78 -7.68 6.70 -1.79
C LEU A 78 -7.52 7.62 -0.58
N GLY A 79 -8.59 8.36 -0.28
CA GLY A 79 -8.61 9.40 0.73
C GLY A 79 -8.93 8.93 2.15
N ALA A 80 -9.28 7.67 2.33
CA ALA A 80 -9.50 7.05 3.63
C ALA A 80 -8.44 5.96 3.87
N THR A 81 -7.91 5.89 5.08
CA THR A 81 -6.79 5.00 5.43
C THR A 81 -7.24 3.59 5.77
N ASP A 82 -8.12 2.95 5.14
CA ASP A 82 -8.55 1.54 5.31
C ASP A 82 -7.86 0.78 6.47
N LEU A 83 -8.04 1.25 7.71
CA LEU A 83 -7.51 0.69 8.95
C LEU A 83 -8.65 0.47 9.94
N ALA A 84 -8.96 -0.82 10.25
CA ALA A 84 -10.09 -1.17 11.10
C ALA A 84 -9.87 -0.88 12.59
N THR A 85 -8.62 -0.90 13.07
CA THR A 85 -8.27 -0.57 14.48
C THR A 85 -7.17 0.48 14.51
N ARG A 86 -7.52 1.70 14.93
CA ARG A 86 -6.53 2.77 15.16
C ARG A 86 -5.54 2.34 16.24
N GLY A 87 -4.25 2.63 16.02
CA GLY A 87 -3.16 2.21 16.91
C GLY A 87 -2.62 0.80 16.63
N ALA A 88 -3.27 -0.01 15.80
CA ALA A 88 -2.72 -1.30 15.38
C ALA A 88 -1.45 -1.11 14.54
N THR A 89 -1.49 -0.20 13.57
CA THR A 89 -0.35 0.20 12.76
C THR A 89 0.08 1.61 13.17
N THR A 90 1.37 1.79 13.48
CA THR A 90 1.93 3.07 13.97
C THR A 90 3.26 3.42 13.27
N GLY A 91 4.16 4.15 13.93
CA GLY A 91 5.43 4.56 13.35
C GLY A 91 5.28 5.70 12.37
N LEU A 92 5.91 5.60 11.21
CA LEU A 92 5.84 6.64 10.16
C LEU A 92 4.43 6.83 9.59
N PHE A 93 3.57 5.81 9.64
CA PHE A 93 2.17 5.95 9.28
C PHE A 93 1.45 6.97 10.20
N THR A 94 1.63 6.86 11.51
CA THR A 94 1.00 7.82 12.44
C THR A 94 1.60 9.22 12.36
N ASP A 95 2.89 9.36 11.97
CA ASP A 95 3.47 10.66 11.63
C ASP A 95 2.79 11.28 10.40
N PHE A 96 2.53 10.49 9.35
CA PHE A 96 1.76 10.93 8.19
C PHE A 96 0.35 11.42 8.61
N VAL A 97 -0.40 10.62 9.36
CA VAL A 97 -1.75 10.98 9.84
C VAL A 97 -1.73 12.26 10.66
N ALA A 98 -0.75 12.41 11.58
CA ALA A 98 -0.61 13.63 12.39
C ALA A 98 -0.33 14.87 11.54
N ARG A 99 0.49 14.75 10.49
CA ARG A 99 0.78 15.84 9.54
C ARG A 99 -0.43 16.22 8.71
N VAL A 100 -1.23 15.25 8.28
CA VAL A 100 -2.51 15.50 7.60
C VAL A 100 -3.43 16.32 8.50
N LYS A 101 -3.63 15.90 9.76
CA LYS A 101 -4.43 16.67 10.73
C LYS A 101 -3.87 18.08 10.92
N ALA A 102 -2.56 18.21 11.09
CA ALA A 102 -1.90 19.51 11.26
C ALA A 102 -2.08 20.43 10.05
N HIS A 103 -2.11 19.89 8.82
CA HIS A 103 -2.42 20.65 7.62
C HIS A 103 -3.80 21.32 7.72
N TYR A 104 -4.85 20.55 8.05
CA TYR A 104 -6.21 21.08 8.17
C TYR A 104 -6.34 22.06 9.34
N VAL A 105 -5.73 21.77 10.48
CA VAL A 105 -5.72 22.68 11.64
C VAL A 105 -5.07 24.03 11.27
N LYS A 106 -3.92 23.99 10.59
CA LYS A 106 -3.21 25.19 10.16
C LYS A 106 -4.00 26.03 9.16
N LYS A 107 -4.69 25.36 8.21
CA LYS A 107 -5.38 26.03 7.11
C LYS A 107 -6.75 26.56 7.50
N TYR A 108 -7.48 25.84 8.35
CA TYR A 108 -8.90 26.09 8.63
C TYR A 108 -9.23 26.35 10.11
N GLY A 109 -8.27 26.14 11.02
CA GLY A 109 -8.48 26.24 12.47
C GLY A 109 -8.93 24.92 13.11
N ALA A 110 -8.58 24.72 14.38
CA ALA A 110 -8.75 23.45 15.09
C ALA A 110 -10.20 22.94 15.19
N ASN A 111 -11.18 23.84 15.20
CA ASN A 111 -12.60 23.49 15.36
C ASN A 111 -13.38 23.47 14.04
N SER A 112 -12.70 23.56 12.91
CA SER A 112 -13.33 23.62 11.58
C SER A 112 -13.99 22.31 11.17
N GLU A 113 -14.96 22.40 10.25
CA GLU A 113 -15.60 21.23 9.65
C GLU A 113 -14.60 20.38 8.87
N GLN A 114 -13.56 20.99 8.28
CA GLN A 114 -12.49 20.29 7.58
C GLN A 114 -11.67 19.40 8.53
N VAL A 115 -11.35 19.89 9.73
CA VAL A 115 -10.63 19.10 10.75
C VAL A 115 -11.53 17.95 11.23
N LYS A 116 -12.81 18.17 11.47
CA LYS A 116 -13.75 17.10 11.83
C LYS A 116 -13.87 16.06 10.72
N ALA A 117 -14.05 16.50 9.46
CA ALA A 117 -14.15 15.64 8.30
C ALA A 117 -12.84 14.85 8.03
N SER A 118 -11.69 15.38 8.47
CA SER A 118 -10.42 14.64 8.36
C SER A 118 -10.32 13.44 9.30
N GLN A 119 -11.27 13.22 10.21
CA GLN A 119 -11.26 12.08 11.13
C GLN A 119 -9.92 11.91 11.85
N GLU A 120 -9.40 12.98 12.45
CA GLU A 120 -8.09 13.01 13.10
C GLU A 120 -6.91 12.84 12.12
N GLY A 121 -7.10 13.11 10.83
CA GLY A 121 -6.09 12.95 9.78
C GLY A 121 -6.14 11.60 9.05
N TYR A 122 -7.09 10.75 9.39
CA TYR A 122 -7.28 9.46 8.71
C TYR A 122 -8.06 9.59 7.38
N HIS A 123 -8.71 10.73 7.15
CA HIS A 123 -9.38 11.09 5.89
C HIS A 123 -8.78 12.37 5.33
N PHE A 124 -8.46 12.38 4.04
CA PHE A 124 -7.74 13.48 3.41
C PHE A 124 -8.02 13.58 1.90
N GLU A 125 -7.81 14.77 1.39
CA GLU A 125 -7.78 15.05 -0.05
C GLU A 125 -6.48 14.51 -0.67
N ALA A 126 -6.52 14.07 -1.91
CA ALA A 126 -5.36 13.50 -2.60
C ALA A 126 -4.18 14.49 -2.70
N SER A 127 -4.47 15.76 -3.00
CA SER A 127 -3.47 16.83 -3.04
C SER A 127 -2.82 17.10 -1.69
N VAL A 128 -3.56 16.92 -0.59
CA VAL A 128 -3.02 17.04 0.78
C VAL A 128 -2.10 15.87 1.10
N ALA A 129 -2.47 14.64 0.70
CA ALA A 129 -1.62 13.48 0.90
C ALA A 129 -0.27 13.63 0.15
N GLU A 130 -0.30 14.03 -1.13
CA GLU A 130 0.91 14.28 -1.92
C GLU A 130 1.80 15.33 -1.24
N GLN A 131 1.24 16.47 -0.85
CA GLN A 131 1.97 17.52 -0.15
C GLN A 131 2.59 17.05 1.16
N VAL A 132 1.88 16.24 1.94
CA VAL A 132 2.42 15.70 3.19
C VAL A 132 3.58 14.76 2.92
N PHE A 133 3.50 13.87 1.93
CA PHE A 133 4.62 13.00 1.54
C PHE A 133 5.83 13.80 1.05
N GLU A 134 5.63 14.83 0.22
CA GLU A 134 6.71 15.73 -0.22
C GLU A 134 7.39 16.39 0.98
N ASN A 135 6.62 16.95 1.91
CA ASN A 135 7.16 17.58 3.12
C ASN A 135 7.91 16.57 4.02
N MET A 136 7.47 15.32 4.09
CA MET A 136 8.16 14.27 4.84
C MET A 136 9.51 13.93 4.20
N LEU A 137 9.57 13.85 2.88
CA LEU A 137 10.81 13.61 2.14
C LEU A 137 11.76 14.79 2.21
N ASP A 138 11.25 16.02 2.10
CA ASP A 138 12.06 17.24 2.19
C ASP A 138 12.80 17.38 3.53
N ALA A 139 12.20 16.90 4.62
CA ALA A 139 12.86 16.83 5.91
C ALA A 139 14.11 15.92 5.90
N HIS A 140 14.24 15.06 4.89
CA HIS A 140 15.34 14.11 4.72
C HIS A 140 16.12 14.30 3.40
N ARG A 141 15.97 15.43 2.70
CA ARG A 141 16.56 15.73 1.38
C ARG A 141 18.07 15.56 1.27
N GLN A 142 18.80 15.58 2.39
CA GLN A 142 20.24 15.32 2.40
C GLN A 142 20.58 13.84 2.16
N HIS A 143 19.64 12.93 2.45
CA HIS A 143 19.78 11.49 2.32
C HIS A 143 18.88 10.89 1.25
N VAL A 144 17.78 11.55 0.88
CA VAL A 144 16.79 11.02 -0.06
C VAL A 144 16.74 11.91 -1.31
N GLU A 145 16.95 11.25 -2.45
CA GLU A 145 16.72 11.84 -3.78
C GLU A 145 15.49 11.18 -4.41
N VAL A 146 14.64 11.96 -5.07
CA VAL A 146 13.48 11.48 -5.82
C VAL A 146 13.62 11.85 -7.28
N ARG A 147 13.54 10.87 -8.15
CA ARG A 147 13.49 11.08 -9.60
C ARG A 147 12.14 10.60 -10.14
N LYS A 148 11.37 11.55 -10.63
CA LYS A 148 10.05 11.33 -11.23
C LYS A 148 10.20 11.01 -12.73
N LEU A 149 9.16 10.45 -13.35
CA LEU A 149 9.11 10.02 -14.76
C LEU A 149 10.13 8.91 -15.11
N MET A 150 10.44 8.05 -14.14
CA MET A 150 11.40 6.97 -14.25
C MET A 150 10.67 5.62 -14.23
N GLN A 151 10.46 5.03 -15.40
CA GLN A 151 9.73 3.77 -15.59
C GLN A 151 10.68 2.58 -15.57
N PHE A 152 10.45 1.65 -14.65
CA PHE A 152 11.09 0.34 -14.69
C PHE A 152 10.17 -0.67 -15.40
N ASP A 153 10.74 -1.46 -16.29
CA ASP A 153 10.05 -2.55 -17.01
C ASP A 153 10.61 -3.91 -16.57
N ALA A 154 9.73 -4.89 -16.39
CA ALA A 154 10.06 -6.22 -15.86
C ALA A 154 10.90 -7.11 -16.81
N ALA A 155 11.70 -6.52 -17.69
CA ALA A 155 12.59 -7.28 -18.57
C ALA A 155 13.89 -7.67 -17.85
N PRO A 156 14.33 -8.94 -17.93
CA PRO A 156 15.60 -9.38 -17.32
C PRO A 156 16.83 -8.60 -17.81
N THR A 157 16.77 -7.98 -18.99
CA THR A 157 17.84 -7.12 -19.55
C THR A 157 17.96 -5.77 -18.83
N ASN A 158 16.97 -5.39 -18.02
CA ASN A 158 16.95 -4.16 -17.25
C ASN A 158 17.59 -4.29 -15.86
N ILE A 159 18.09 -5.46 -15.52
CA ILE A 159 18.74 -5.73 -14.25
C ILE A 159 20.07 -6.46 -14.47
N ASN A 160 21.08 -6.13 -13.68
CA ASN A 160 22.33 -6.87 -13.64
C ASN A 160 22.46 -7.56 -12.29
N ILE A 161 22.46 -8.89 -12.33
CA ILE A 161 22.62 -9.77 -11.15
C ILE A 161 23.93 -10.54 -11.29
N SER A 162 24.78 -10.46 -10.26
CA SER A 162 25.99 -11.27 -10.13
C SER A 162 25.85 -12.19 -8.92
N GLY A 163 25.84 -13.50 -9.18
CA GLY A 163 25.49 -14.49 -8.18
C GLY A 163 24.07 -14.27 -7.66
N ARG A 164 23.94 -13.88 -6.39
CA ARG A 164 22.66 -13.61 -5.74
C ARG A 164 22.42 -12.12 -5.45
N ARG A 165 23.13 -11.22 -6.14
CA ARG A 165 23.10 -9.78 -5.83
C ARG A 165 22.83 -8.94 -7.06
N ILE A 166 21.88 -8.05 -6.94
CA ILE A 166 21.65 -6.98 -7.91
C ILE A 166 22.77 -5.94 -7.74
N SER A 167 23.39 -5.53 -8.84
CA SER A 167 24.41 -4.48 -8.86
C SER A 167 23.89 -3.18 -9.49
N MET A 168 23.02 -3.29 -10.50
CA MET A 168 22.45 -2.13 -11.20
C MET A 168 21.10 -2.48 -11.84
N ILE A 169 20.33 -1.43 -12.09
CA ILE A 169 19.10 -1.50 -12.88
C ILE A 169 19.11 -0.45 -13.98
N LYS A 170 18.42 -0.73 -15.10
CA LYS A 170 18.16 0.21 -16.20
C LYS A 170 16.72 0.66 -16.14
N VAL A 171 16.50 1.96 -16.21
CA VAL A 171 15.19 2.58 -16.07
C VAL A 171 14.95 3.52 -17.24
N PHE A 172 13.77 3.46 -17.83
CA PHE A 172 13.39 4.34 -18.93
C PHE A 172 12.96 5.71 -18.38
N ASN A 173 13.69 6.74 -18.75
CA ASN A 173 13.30 8.12 -18.46
C ASN A 173 12.22 8.56 -19.46
N ARG A 174 10.99 8.72 -18.97
CA ARG A 174 9.82 9.06 -19.80
C ARG A 174 9.87 10.48 -20.36
N GLN A 175 10.67 11.38 -19.76
CA GLN A 175 10.87 12.74 -20.24
C GLN A 175 11.89 12.79 -21.38
N THR A 176 13.07 12.21 -21.18
CA THR A 176 14.17 12.23 -22.16
C THR A 176 14.09 11.13 -23.19
N LYS A 177 13.23 10.13 -22.98
CA LYS A 177 13.08 8.90 -23.80
C LYS A 177 14.35 8.06 -23.87
N ALA A 178 15.21 8.16 -22.89
CA ALA A 178 16.46 7.42 -22.80
C ALA A 178 16.44 6.38 -21.66
N LEU A 179 17.25 5.33 -21.80
CA LEU A 179 17.54 4.41 -20.70
C LEU A 179 18.66 4.99 -19.84
N GLU A 180 18.42 5.04 -18.53
CA GLU A 180 19.40 5.45 -17.53
C GLU A 180 19.73 4.27 -16.60
N THR A 181 20.98 4.21 -16.13
CA THR A 181 21.46 3.15 -15.27
C THR A 181 21.69 3.66 -13.85
N PHE A 182 21.18 2.90 -12.86
CA PHE A 182 21.34 3.22 -11.45
C PHE A 182 21.98 2.06 -10.71
N SER A 183 22.97 2.37 -9.86
CA SER A 183 23.69 1.42 -9.04
C SER A 183 23.40 1.65 -7.55
N GLY A 184 23.21 0.58 -6.81
CA GLY A 184 22.93 0.61 -5.38
C GLY A 184 23.44 -0.63 -4.66
N LYS A 185 23.44 -0.56 -3.33
CA LYS A 185 23.85 -1.70 -2.49
C LYS A 185 22.67 -2.59 -2.15
N VAL A 186 21.50 -1.99 -1.86
CA VAL A 186 20.23 -2.69 -1.61
C VAL A 186 19.17 -2.12 -2.55
N PHE A 187 18.29 -2.98 -3.03
CA PHE A 187 17.18 -2.63 -3.93
C PHE A 187 15.84 -2.92 -3.27
N LEU A 188 14.85 -2.08 -3.53
CA LEU A 188 13.49 -2.26 -3.05
C LEU A 188 12.51 -2.15 -4.22
N ASP A 189 11.60 -3.13 -4.31
CA ASP A 189 10.41 -3.01 -5.15
C ASP A 189 9.25 -2.52 -4.29
N ALA A 190 8.92 -1.26 -4.44
CA ALA A 190 7.79 -0.63 -3.76
C ALA A 190 6.65 -0.29 -4.73
N THR A 191 6.60 -0.95 -5.89
CA THR A 191 5.52 -0.81 -6.88
C THR A 191 4.36 -1.73 -6.54
N TYR A 192 3.16 -1.40 -7.04
CA TYR A 192 1.99 -2.28 -6.92
C TYR A 192 2.07 -3.48 -7.88
N GLU A 193 2.91 -3.39 -8.90
CA GLU A 193 3.07 -4.38 -9.98
C GLU A 193 4.13 -5.46 -9.67
N GLY A 194 5.18 -5.13 -8.93
CA GLY A 194 6.29 -6.04 -8.64
C GLY A 194 7.23 -6.27 -9.84
N ASP A 195 7.48 -5.24 -10.64
CA ASP A 195 8.25 -5.40 -11.87
C ASP A 195 9.75 -5.66 -11.60
N LEU A 196 10.32 -5.07 -10.54
CA LEU A 196 11.72 -5.31 -10.17
C LEU A 196 11.94 -6.73 -9.62
N GLY A 197 11.02 -7.20 -8.77
CA GLY A 197 11.04 -8.57 -8.27
C GLY A 197 10.95 -9.60 -9.39
N ALA A 198 10.07 -9.36 -10.38
CA ALA A 198 9.93 -10.22 -11.55
C ALA A 198 11.19 -10.21 -12.44
N ALA A 199 11.78 -9.04 -12.71
CA ALA A 199 13.03 -8.92 -13.45
C ALA A 199 14.20 -9.64 -12.74
N ALA A 200 14.17 -9.63 -11.40
CA ALA A 200 15.16 -10.34 -10.57
C ALA A 200 14.95 -11.86 -10.53
N GLY A 201 13.92 -12.38 -11.19
CA GLY A 201 13.64 -13.82 -11.25
C GLY A 201 13.06 -14.40 -9.97
N ILE A 202 12.48 -13.55 -9.09
CA ILE A 202 11.82 -14.03 -7.87
C ILE A 202 10.53 -14.76 -8.25
N PRO A 203 10.29 -15.99 -7.78
CA PRO A 203 9.05 -16.70 -8.00
C PRO A 203 7.83 -15.91 -7.46
N PHE A 204 6.76 -15.89 -8.23
CA PHE A 204 5.51 -15.22 -7.86
C PHE A 204 4.30 -16.00 -8.33
N VAL A 205 3.16 -15.68 -7.74
CA VAL A 205 1.84 -16.19 -8.13
C VAL A 205 0.94 -15.04 -8.57
N VAL A 206 0.02 -15.35 -9.47
CA VAL A 206 -1.05 -14.46 -9.95
C VAL A 206 -2.35 -15.26 -9.93
N GLY A 207 -3.46 -14.60 -9.64
CA GLY A 207 -4.76 -15.27 -9.53
C GLY A 207 -5.00 -15.88 -8.15
N ARG A 208 -5.94 -16.82 -8.08
CA ARG A 208 -6.42 -17.40 -6.82
C ARG A 208 -5.89 -18.81 -6.62
N GLU A 209 -5.37 -19.09 -5.43
CA GLU A 209 -5.06 -20.45 -4.97
C GLU A 209 -6.35 -21.22 -4.72
N GLY A 210 -6.35 -22.53 -4.97
CA GLY A 210 -7.45 -23.44 -4.63
C GLY A 210 -7.59 -23.63 -3.12
N LYS A 211 -8.78 -24.03 -2.69
CA LYS A 211 -9.03 -24.29 -1.25
C LYS A 211 -8.16 -25.42 -0.69
N ASP A 212 -7.78 -26.37 -1.54
CA ASP A 212 -6.92 -27.52 -1.21
C ASP A 212 -5.47 -27.12 -0.89
N GLU A 213 -5.00 -25.95 -1.36
CA GLU A 213 -3.61 -25.53 -1.16
C GLU A 213 -3.33 -25.04 0.27
N TYR A 214 -4.20 -24.18 0.82
CA TYR A 214 -3.98 -23.58 2.14
C TYR A 214 -5.20 -23.73 3.08
N ASN A 215 -6.33 -24.27 2.59
CA ASN A 215 -7.59 -24.39 3.32
C ASN A 215 -8.03 -23.06 3.93
N GLU A 216 -8.08 -22.02 3.10
CA GLU A 216 -8.50 -20.67 3.48
C GLU A 216 -10.00 -20.47 3.23
N PRO A 217 -10.72 -19.66 4.03
CA PRO A 217 -12.08 -19.27 3.73
C PRO A 217 -12.11 -18.40 2.46
N GLY A 218 -13.04 -18.70 1.55
CA GLY A 218 -13.19 -17.94 0.30
C GLY A 218 -12.12 -18.19 -0.76
N ALA A 219 -11.24 -19.20 -0.59
CA ALA A 219 -10.20 -19.53 -1.57
C ALA A 219 -10.77 -20.21 -2.83
N GLY A 220 -10.15 -19.92 -3.97
CA GLY A 220 -10.51 -20.44 -5.28
C GLY A 220 -11.71 -19.73 -5.92
N GLN A 221 -12.39 -20.41 -6.83
CA GLN A 221 -13.60 -19.91 -7.49
C GLN A 221 -14.78 -20.01 -6.51
N VAL A 222 -15.12 -18.88 -5.89
CA VAL A 222 -16.17 -18.79 -4.87
C VAL A 222 -17.17 -17.73 -5.26
N TYR A 223 -18.42 -18.13 -5.42
CA TYR A 223 -19.55 -17.25 -5.61
C TYR A 223 -20.17 -16.90 -4.26
N LYS A 224 -20.16 -15.61 -3.93
CA LYS A 224 -20.64 -15.13 -2.65
C LYS A 224 -21.24 -13.74 -2.77
N TYR A 225 -22.14 -13.41 -1.88
CA TYR A 225 -22.69 -12.07 -1.74
C TYR A 225 -22.49 -11.58 -0.32
N TRP A 226 -21.75 -10.48 -0.17
CA TRP A 226 -21.45 -9.81 1.11
C TRP A 226 -21.00 -10.80 2.21
N ARG A 227 -21.74 -10.86 3.32
CA ARG A 227 -21.46 -11.78 4.45
C ARG A 227 -22.23 -13.11 4.36
N GLY A 228 -22.90 -13.35 3.23
CA GLY A 228 -23.68 -14.55 3.02
C GLY A 228 -22.85 -15.84 2.93
N PRO A 229 -23.52 -16.98 2.90
CA PRO A 229 -22.87 -18.26 2.66
C PRO A 229 -22.29 -18.31 1.25
N GLU A 230 -21.33 -19.18 1.06
CA GLU A 230 -20.82 -19.53 -0.26
C GLU A 230 -21.91 -20.23 -1.06
N SER A 231 -22.10 -19.85 -2.34
CA SER A 231 -23.06 -20.51 -3.22
C SER A 231 -22.63 -21.96 -3.51
N ALA A 232 -23.62 -22.85 -3.70
CA ALA A 232 -23.40 -24.22 -4.11
C ALA A 232 -22.68 -24.35 -5.49
N GLU A 233 -22.68 -23.30 -6.28
CA GLU A 233 -21.97 -23.22 -7.58
C GLU A 233 -20.45 -22.99 -7.43
N SER A 234 -19.96 -22.76 -6.21
CA SER A 234 -18.53 -22.53 -5.93
C SER A 234 -17.75 -23.83 -6.17
N SER A 235 -16.77 -23.78 -7.07
CA SER A 235 -15.92 -24.95 -7.37
C SER A 235 -14.71 -25.06 -6.44
N PHE A 236 -14.32 -23.96 -5.80
CA PHE A 236 -13.13 -23.81 -4.95
C PHE A 236 -11.80 -24.10 -5.66
N GLN A 237 -11.81 -24.20 -6.98
CA GLN A 237 -10.62 -24.50 -7.78
C GLN A 237 -9.76 -23.27 -7.99
N ARG A 238 -8.46 -23.50 -8.14
CA ARG A 238 -7.49 -22.45 -8.56
C ARG A 238 -7.86 -21.88 -9.92
N ASP A 239 -7.59 -20.58 -10.12
CA ASP A 239 -7.60 -19.93 -11.43
C ASP A 239 -6.63 -18.74 -11.47
N ASN A 240 -6.54 -18.11 -12.66
CA ASN A 240 -5.69 -16.93 -12.87
C ASN A 240 -6.45 -15.60 -12.75
N ALA A 241 -7.65 -15.61 -12.20
CA ALA A 241 -8.47 -14.41 -12.07
C ALA A 241 -7.92 -13.48 -11.00
N VAL A 242 -7.82 -12.20 -11.31
CA VAL A 242 -7.31 -11.14 -10.44
C VAL A 242 -8.46 -10.23 -10.02
N GLN A 243 -8.46 -9.74 -8.79
CA GLN A 243 -9.44 -8.78 -8.30
C GLN A 243 -9.58 -7.61 -9.29
N SER A 244 -10.82 -7.17 -9.51
CA SER A 244 -11.10 -6.04 -10.40
C SER A 244 -10.37 -4.78 -9.96
N TYR A 245 -10.03 -3.94 -10.93
CA TYR A 245 -9.46 -2.62 -10.71
C TYR A 245 -10.46 -1.52 -11.03
N ASN A 246 -10.25 -0.37 -10.40
CA ASN A 246 -10.94 0.87 -10.72
C ASN A 246 -10.00 2.07 -10.57
N TYR A 247 -10.58 3.26 -10.68
CA TYR A 247 -10.00 4.49 -10.17
C TYR A 247 -10.73 4.91 -8.90
N ARG A 248 -9.99 5.39 -7.89
CA ARG A 248 -10.56 6.04 -6.71
C ARG A 248 -10.88 7.48 -7.08
N LEU A 249 -12.17 7.77 -7.32
CA LEU A 249 -12.56 9.07 -7.83
C LEU A 249 -12.68 10.10 -6.70
N CYS A 250 -12.24 11.33 -6.96
CA CYS A 250 -12.55 12.46 -6.11
C CYS A 250 -13.78 13.18 -6.66
N LEU A 251 -14.96 12.84 -6.14
CA LEU A 251 -16.22 13.50 -6.48
C LEU A 251 -16.58 14.56 -5.45
N THR A 252 -17.31 15.58 -5.88
CA THR A 252 -17.85 16.60 -5.00
C THR A 252 -19.27 17.02 -5.42
N ASN A 253 -20.09 17.39 -4.43
CA ASN A 253 -21.39 18.03 -4.63
C ASN A 253 -21.35 19.54 -4.35
N ASP A 254 -20.20 20.10 -4.09
CA ASP A 254 -20.02 21.55 -4.05
C ASP A 254 -20.09 22.12 -5.47
N ARG A 255 -21.20 22.77 -5.82
CA ARG A 255 -21.44 23.33 -7.16
C ARG A 255 -20.33 24.26 -7.63
N ALA A 256 -19.67 24.98 -6.72
CA ALA A 256 -18.58 25.88 -7.07
C ALA A 256 -17.33 25.11 -7.51
N ASN A 257 -17.12 23.91 -6.96
CA ASN A 257 -15.96 23.05 -7.19
C ASN A 257 -16.25 21.83 -8.07
N SER A 258 -17.50 21.60 -8.49
CA SER A 258 -17.91 20.43 -9.27
C SER A 258 -17.77 20.66 -10.77
N LEU A 259 -17.16 19.70 -11.47
CA LEU A 259 -17.13 19.59 -12.93
C LEU A 259 -18.07 18.48 -13.38
N ARG A 260 -18.98 18.82 -14.29
CA ARG A 260 -19.85 17.84 -14.93
C ARG A 260 -19.02 16.87 -15.76
N VAL A 261 -19.38 15.59 -15.70
CA VAL A 261 -18.73 14.59 -16.54
C VAL A 261 -19.29 14.66 -17.95
N GLU A 262 -18.39 14.86 -18.92
CA GLU A 262 -18.71 14.90 -20.35
C GLU A 262 -18.76 13.48 -20.91
N LYS A 263 -19.48 13.32 -22.06
CA LYS A 263 -19.49 12.05 -22.78
C LYS A 263 -18.08 11.71 -23.27
N PRO A 264 -17.49 10.58 -22.86
CA PRO A 264 -16.15 10.22 -23.32
C PRO A 264 -16.15 9.90 -24.82
N GLU A 265 -14.98 10.03 -25.45
CA GLU A 265 -14.80 9.81 -26.89
C GLU A 265 -15.21 8.38 -27.28
N LYS A 266 -14.77 7.39 -26.51
CA LYS A 266 -15.16 5.99 -26.70
C LYS A 266 -16.27 5.62 -25.73
N TYR A 267 -17.48 5.94 -26.09
CA TYR A 267 -18.68 5.65 -25.31
C TYR A 267 -19.54 4.59 -26.01
N ASN A 268 -19.72 3.46 -25.34
CA ASN A 268 -20.64 2.42 -25.78
C ASN A 268 -21.79 2.30 -24.76
N ARG A 269 -22.97 2.78 -25.12
CA ARG A 269 -24.17 2.76 -24.26
C ARG A 269 -24.51 1.37 -23.74
N GLU A 270 -24.35 0.35 -24.59
CA GLU A 270 -24.74 -1.04 -24.28
C GLU A 270 -23.95 -1.65 -23.09
N GLU A 271 -22.78 -1.09 -22.78
CA GLU A 271 -22.03 -1.50 -21.60
C GLU A 271 -22.72 -1.14 -20.27
N TYR A 272 -23.65 -0.19 -20.30
CA TYR A 272 -24.24 0.40 -19.08
C TYR A 272 -25.74 0.12 -18.93
N VAL A 273 -26.40 -0.47 -19.94
CA VAL A 273 -27.87 -0.63 -19.95
C VAL A 273 -28.41 -1.47 -18.80
N SER A 274 -27.61 -2.38 -18.24
CA SER A 274 -27.96 -3.19 -17.06
C SER A 274 -28.27 -2.32 -15.81
N LEU A 275 -27.74 -1.09 -15.73
CA LEU A 275 -28.04 -0.17 -14.66
C LEU A 275 -29.52 0.24 -14.64
N ILE A 276 -30.20 0.24 -15.79
CA ILE A 276 -31.62 0.63 -15.90
C ILE A 276 -32.48 -0.30 -15.05
N GLU A 277 -32.29 -1.61 -15.16
CA GLU A 277 -33.05 -2.59 -14.37
C GLU A 277 -32.79 -2.39 -12.87
N ASP A 278 -31.54 -2.22 -12.47
CA ASP A 278 -31.19 -2.02 -11.06
C ASP A 278 -31.78 -0.74 -10.47
N VAL A 279 -31.85 0.33 -11.24
CA VAL A 279 -32.47 1.59 -10.81
C VAL A 279 -33.99 1.45 -10.70
N LEU A 280 -34.61 0.74 -11.65
CA LEU A 280 -36.07 0.56 -11.65
C LEU A 280 -36.54 -0.44 -10.61
N THR A 281 -35.82 -1.54 -10.42
CA THR A 281 -36.32 -2.70 -9.68
C THR A 281 -35.49 -3.04 -8.42
N GLY A 282 -34.21 -2.65 -8.39
CA GLY A 282 -33.29 -3.03 -7.32
C GLY A 282 -32.87 -4.51 -7.35
N ARG A 283 -32.96 -5.19 -8.49
CA ARG A 283 -32.70 -6.66 -8.61
C ARG A 283 -31.40 -7.10 -7.96
N HIS A 284 -30.30 -6.36 -8.16
CA HIS A 284 -28.97 -6.71 -7.63
C HIS A 284 -28.58 -5.96 -6.35
N THR A 285 -29.54 -5.25 -5.76
CA THR A 285 -29.29 -4.30 -4.64
C THR A 285 -29.44 -4.96 -3.28
N GLY A 286 -29.95 -6.17 -3.18
CA GLY A 286 -30.28 -6.79 -1.90
C GLY A 286 -29.19 -6.57 -0.85
N ALA A 287 -29.46 -5.70 0.13
CA ALA A 287 -28.56 -5.51 1.24
C ALA A 287 -28.39 -6.83 1.96
N SER A 288 -27.16 -7.29 2.09
CA SER A 288 -26.77 -8.42 2.92
C SER A 288 -27.72 -9.64 2.82
N MET A 289 -27.91 -10.19 1.59
CA MET A 289 -28.56 -11.50 1.33
C MET A 289 -30.09 -11.53 1.31
N MET A 290 -30.73 -10.41 1.14
CA MET A 290 -32.16 -10.43 0.90
C MET A 290 -32.39 -10.85 -0.55
N GLU A 291 -33.09 -11.95 -0.76
CA GLU A 291 -33.62 -12.32 -2.05
C GLU A 291 -34.71 -11.31 -2.46
N VAL A 292 -34.53 -10.68 -3.61
CA VAL A 292 -35.51 -9.75 -4.16
C VAL A 292 -36.49 -10.56 -5.01
N THR A 293 -37.69 -10.78 -4.50
CA THR A 293 -38.72 -11.56 -5.19
C THR A 293 -39.31 -10.81 -6.38
N ASP A 294 -39.91 -11.52 -7.34
CA ASP A 294 -40.53 -10.90 -8.52
C ASP A 294 -41.61 -9.88 -8.12
N ALA A 295 -42.40 -10.17 -7.08
CA ALA A 295 -43.38 -9.22 -6.56
C ALA A 295 -42.73 -7.93 -6.02
N MET A 296 -41.56 -8.01 -5.39
CA MET A 296 -40.81 -6.83 -4.95
C MET A 296 -40.25 -6.05 -6.14
N LEU A 297 -39.77 -6.72 -7.18
CA LEU A 297 -39.29 -6.08 -8.40
C LEU A 297 -40.41 -5.26 -9.07
N GLU A 298 -41.61 -5.84 -9.22
CA GLU A 298 -42.79 -5.15 -9.78
C GLU A 298 -43.23 -3.95 -8.93
N GLN A 299 -43.29 -4.11 -7.60
CA GLN A 299 -43.62 -3.04 -6.69
C GLN A 299 -42.61 -1.89 -6.74
N ASN A 300 -41.31 -2.22 -6.76
CA ASN A 300 -40.25 -1.22 -6.87
C ASN A 300 -40.35 -0.47 -8.21
N GLN A 301 -40.52 -1.18 -9.32
CA GLN A 301 -40.65 -0.55 -10.63
C GLN A 301 -41.84 0.43 -10.67
N ALA A 302 -43.00 -0.02 -10.18
CA ALA A 302 -44.20 0.85 -10.12
C ALA A 302 -43.99 2.07 -9.22
N HIS A 303 -43.27 1.91 -8.11
CA HIS A 303 -42.99 3.01 -7.19
C HIS A 303 -41.96 3.99 -7.76
N VAL A 304 -40.89 3.50 -8.37
CA VAL A 304 -39.86 4.32 -9.00
C VAL A 304 -40.40 5.13 -10.18
N LEU A 305 -41.24 4.53 -11.03
CA LEU A 305 -41.86 5.23 -12.14
C LEU A 305 -42.83 6.35 -11.70
N LYS A 306 -43.30 6.33 -10.45
CA LYS A 306 -44.10 7.40 -9.83
C LYS A 306 -43.24 8.45 -9.08
N GLY A 307 -41.92 8.43 -9.25
CA GLY A 307 -41.02 9.41 -8.63
C GLY A 307 -40.46 8.97 -7.26
N GLY A 308 -40.71 7.73 -6.83
CA GLY A 308 -40.12 7.14 -5.63
C GLY A 308 -38.72 6.54 -5.87
N LYS A 309 -38.22 5.86 -4.84
CA LYS A 309 -37.01 5.04 -4.91
C LYS A 309 -37.34 3.57 -4.65
N THR A 310 -36.45 2.65 -4.97
CA THR A 310 -36.64 1.25 -4.57
C THR A 310 -36.84 1.14 -3.05
N GLN A 311 -37.69 0.23 -2.62
CA GLN A 311 -38.03 0.02 -1.20
C GLN A 311 -37.20 -1.08 -0.54
N ILE A 312 -36.02 -1.38 -1.11
CA ILE A 312 -35.10 -2.38 -0.58
C ILE A 312 -34.28 -1.73 0.54
N PRO A 313 -34.24 -2.34 1.74
CA PRO A 313 -33.47 -1.80 2.85
C PRO A 313 -31.98 -1.65 2.50
N GLY A 314 -31.42 -0.46 2.76
CA GLY A 314 -30.02 -0.16 2.49
C GLY A 314 -29.71 0.14 1.02
N ASP A 315 -30.70 0.21 0.12
CA ASP A 315 -30.47 0.63 -1.26
C ASP A 315 -29.99 2.08 -1.33
N VAL A 316 -29.22 2.37 -2.35
CA VAL A 316 -28.56 3.65 -2.62
C VAL A 316 -29.12 4.28 -3.90
N TRP A 317 -29.00 5.61 -4.05
CA TRP A 317 -29.64 6.34 -5.14
C TRP A 317 -28.69 7.33 -5.81
N GLY A 318 -28.96 7.66 -7.07
CA GLY A 318 -28.13 8.58 -7.83
C GLY A 318 -26.72 8.00 -8.08
N ILE A 319 -25.69 8.83 -7.97
CA ILE A 319 -24.32 8.41 -8.22
C ILE A 319 -23.85 7.31 -7.26
N ALA A 320 -24.40 7.26 -6.05
CA ALA A 320 -24.10 6.22 -5.08
C ALA A 320 -24.50 4.81 -5.54
N LYS A 321 -25.36 4.68 -6.57
CA LYS A 321 -25.74 3.40 -7.18
C LYS A 321 -24.58 2.72 -7.91
N ILE A 322 -23.62 3.49 -8.41
CA ILE A 322 -22.49 2.98 -9.20
C ILE A 322 -21.13 3.12 -8.50
N THR A 323 -21.05 3.88 -7.40
CA THR A 323 -19.83 4.10 -6.65
C THR A 323 -20.13 4.29 -5.15
N ASN A 324 -19.38 3.61 -4.29
CA ASN A 324 -19.45 3.82 -2.84
C ASN A 324 -18.57 5.02 -2.48
N MET A 325 -19.12 5.93 -1.67
CA MET A 325 -18.48 7.22 -1.37
C MET A 325 -18.19 7.35 0.11
N VAL A 326 -16.93 7.62 0.44
CA VAL A 326 -16.49 8.00 1.79
C VAL A 326 -16.25 9.50 1.83
N SER A 327 -16.85 10.18 2.81
CA SER A 327 -16.71 11.64 2.93
C SER A 327 -15.31 12.06 3.32
N LEU A 328 -14.80 13.09 2.65
CA LEU A 328 -13.51 13.74 2.85
C LEU A 328 -13.70 15.22 3.19
N PRO A 329 -12.67 15.93 3.67
CA PRO A 329 -12.72 17.38 3.83
C PRO A 329 -13.15 18.11 2.54
N ASN A 330 -13.65 19.33 2.71
CA ASN A 330 -14.08 20.22 1.62
C ASN A 330 -15.19 19.65 0.73
N LYS A 331 -16.12 18.88 1.31
CA LYS A 331 -17.26 18.25 0.61
C LYS A 331 -16.85 17.34 -0.55
N LYS A 332 -15.66 16.78 -0.49
CA LYS A 332 -15.15 15.79 -1.43
C LYS A 332 -15.44 14.37 -0.93
N THR A 333 -15.20 13.40 -1.81
CA THR A 333 -15.33 11.98 -1.47
C THR A 333 -14.15 11.20 -2.00
N ASP A 334 -13.84 10.10 -1.33
CA ASP A 334 -13.17 8.95 -1.90
C ASP A 334 -14.25 8.03 -2.46
N ALA A 335 -14.37 7.97 -3.78
CA ALA A 335 -15.40 7.21 -4.46
C ALA A 335 -14.80 5.94 -5.08
N ASN A 336 -15.20 4.79 -4.49
CA ASN A 336 -14.76 3.46 -4.86
C ASN A 336 -15.83 2.74 -5.72
N ASN A 337 -15.70 1.42 -5.92
CA ASN A 337 -16.72 0.60 -6.56
C ASN A 337 -18.00 0.51 -5.72
N GLN A 338 -19.07 0.04 -6.34
CA GLN A 338 -20.34 -0.30 -5.69
C GLN A 338 -20.75 -1.74 -6.04
N HIS A 339 -21.13 -2.52 -5.02
CA HIS A 339 -21.60 -3.89 -5.24
C HIS A 339 -23.14 -4.00 -5.29
N MET A 340 -23.85 -2.88 -5.13
CA MET A 340 -25.32 -2.81 -5.09
C MET A 340 -25.94 -2.49 -6.45
N ALA A 341 -25.26 -2.78 -7.54
CA ALA A 341 -25.77 -2.73 -8.90
C ALA A 341 -25.10 -3.82 -9.73
N PHE A 342 -25.67 -4.14 -10.89
CA PHE A 342 -25.08 -5.12 -11.82
C PHE A 342 -23.68 -4.69 -12.27
N ILE A 343 -23.51 -3.39 -12.49
CA ILE A 343 -22.24 -2.76 -12.87
C ILE A 343 -21.85 -1.67 -11.88
N SER A 344 -20.56 -1.41 -11.77
CA SER A 344 -20.00 -0.34 -10.95
C SER A 344 -18.74 0.23 -11.62
N THR A 345 -18.01 1.09 -10.92
CA THR A 345 -16.72 1.62 -11.38
C THR A 345 -15.61 0.56 -11.45
N ASP A 346 -15.79 -0.62 -10.88
CA ASP A 346 -14.92 -1.77 -11.11
C ASP A 346 -15.12 -2.33 -12.53
N LEU A 347 -14.01 -2.70 -13.20
CA LEU A 347 -14.03 -3.35 -14.51
C LEU A 347 -13.33 -4.71 -14.42
N PRO A 348 -14.04 -5.75 -13.94
CA PRO A 348 -13.45 -7.09 -13.79
C PRO A 348 -13.17 -7.76 -15.14
N GLU A 349 -12.36 -8.83 -15.13
CA GLU A 349 -11.88 -9.64 -16.25
C GLU A 349 -10.87 -8.92 -17.15
N GLU A 350 -11.16 -7.70 -17.59
CA GLU A 350 -10.30 -6.96 -18.52
C GLU A 350 -8.93 -6.59 -17.89
N ASN A 351 -8.81 -6.63 -16.55
CA ASN A 351 -7.57 -6.34 -15.81
C ASN A 351 -6.64 -7.56 -15.60
N TRP A 352 -7.09 -8.79 -15.88
CA TRP A 352 -6.31 -9.98 -15.54
C TRP A 352 -4.91 -10.04 -16.15
N PRO A 353 -4.65 -9.52 -17.37
CA PRO A 353 -3.30 -9.44 -17.91
C PRO A 353 -2.38 -8.43 -17.21
N TRP A 354 -2.90 -7.47 -16.42
CA TRP A 354 -2.13 -6.38 -15.83
C TRP A 354 -0.87 -6.83 -15.08
N PRO A 355 -0.90 -7.83 -14.19
CA PRO A 355 0.27 -8.21 -13.41
C PRO A 355 1.47 -8.62 -14.28
N THR A 356 1.23 -9.27 -15.41
CA THR A 356 2.28 -9.84 -16.27
C THR A 356 2.52 -9.07 -17.56
N SER A 357 1.72 -8.04 -17.85
CA SER A 357 1.88 -7.20 -19.04
C SER A 357 2.95 -6.13 -18.88
N GLY A 358 3.48 -5.64 -19.99
CA GLY A 358 4.32 -4.43 -20.04
C GLY A 358 3.49 -3.13 -19.96
N TRP A 359 4.19 -2.00 -19.77
CA TRP A 359 3.54 -0.69 -19.58
C TRP A 359 2.73 -0.22 -20.78
N ASP A 360 3.07 -0.59 -22.02
CA ASP A 360 2.26 -0.27 -23.22
C ASP A 360 0.85 -0.85 -23.14
N TRP A 361 0.72 -2.06 -22.62
CA TRP A 361 -0.59 -2.69 -22.40
C TRP A 361 -1.30 -2.06 -21.20
N ARG A 362 -0.59 -1.85 -20.08
CA ARG A 362 -1.14 -1.25 -18.87
C ARG A 362 -1.68 0.15 -19.11
N ASP A 363 -0.98 0.97 -19.90
CA ASP A 363 -1.43 2.31 -20.26
C ASP A 363 -2.69 2.28 -21.15
N LYS A 364 -2.81 1.32 -22.05
CA LYS A 364 -4.03 1.11 -22.85
C LYS A 364 -5.20 0.68 -21.98
N PHE A 365 -5.00 -0.25 -21.07
CA PHE A 365 -6.03 -0.66 -20.12
C PHE A 365 -6.43 0.50 -19.18
N ALA A 366 -5.48 1.27 -18.67
CA ALA A 366 -5.75 2.43 -17.84
C ALA A 366 -6.64 3.45 -18.56
N GLN A 367 -6.38 3.71 -19.85
CA GLN A 367 -7.21 4.57 -20.70
C GLN A 367 -8.61 3.95 -20.91
N ARG A 368 -8.69 2.64 -21.19
CA ARG A 368 -9.96 1.91 -21.33
C ARG A 368 -10.81 2.00 -20.05
N LEU A 369 -10.19 1.80 -18.88
CA LEU A 369 -10.84 1.89 -17.59
C LEU A 369 -11.32 3.32 -17.28
N LYS A 370 -10.54 4.35 -17.65
CA LYS A 370 -10.94 5.76 -17.55
C LYS A 370 -12.18 6.04 -18.41
N GLU A 371 -12.17 5.61 -19.67
CA GLU A 371 -13.29 5.80 -20.60
C GLU A 371 -14.55 5.07 -20.13
N TYR A 372 -14.41 3.83 -19.63
CA TYR A 372 -15.50 3.08 -19.01
C TYR A 372 -16.08 3.81 -17.79
N THR A 373 -15.23 4.25 -16.87
CA THR A 373 -15.65 4.94 -15.64
C THR A 373 -16.39 6.25 -15.94
N LEU A 374 -15.85 7.09 -16.84
CA LEU A 374 -16.49 8.33 -17.25
C LEU A 374 -17.80 8.06 -18.01
N GLY A 375 -17.83 7.01 -18.84
CA GLY A 375 -19.02 6.57 -19.57
C GLY A 375 -20.14 6.11 -18.63
N LEU A 376 -19.81 5.38 -17.58
CA LEU A 376 -20.77 4.93 -16.57
C LEU A 376 -21.38 6.11 -15.80
N ILE A 377 -20.55 7.08 -15.38
CA ILE A 377 -21.03 8.31 -14.73
C ILE A 377 -21.93 9.11 -15.69
N TYR A 378 -21.47 9.30 -16.94
CA TYR A 378 -22.24 9.99 -17.97
C TYR A 378 -23.58 9.31 -18.22
N PHE A 379 -23.63 7.99 -18.32
CA PHE A 379 -24.85 7.20 -18.48
C PHE A 379 -25.81 7.44 -17.30
N ALA A 380 -25.32 7.30 -16.06
CA ALA A 380 -26.13 7.51 -14.86
C ALA A 380 -26.74 8.93 -14.77
N GLN A 381 -26.03 9.92 -15.32
CA GLN A 381 -26.45 11.33 -15.30
C GLN A 381 -27.36 11.72 -16.48
N ASN A 382 -27.28 11.04 -17.65
CA ASN A 382 -27.85 11.57 -18.88
C ASN A 382 -28.75 10.60 -19.65
N ASP A 383 -28.70 9.27 -19.43
CA ASP A 383 -29.44 8.32 -20.26
C ASP A 383 -30.97 8.47 -20.04
N PRO A 384 -31.73 8.69 -21.12
CA PRO A 384 -33.17 8.96 -21.01
C PRO A 384 -34.02 7.75 -20.54
N ALA A 385 -33.46 6.53 -20.57
CA ALA A 385 -34.13 5.35 -20.05
C ALA A 385 -34.11 5.28 -18.51
N LEU A 386 -33.24 6.08 -17.88
CA LEU A 386 -33.22 6.24 -16.42
C LEU A 386 -34.27 7.29 -15.99
N PRO A 387 -34.96 7.11 -14.86
CA PRO A 387 -35.89 8.08 -14.34
C PRO A 387 -35.25 9.46 -14.11
N GLU A 388 -35.96 10.53 -14.43
CA GLU A 388 -35.44 11.89 -14.32
C GLU A 388 -34.94 12.22 -12.91
N HIS A 389 -35.68 11.83 -11.88
CA HIS A 389 -35.30 12.08 -10.48
C HIS A 389 -34.06 11.28 -10.05
N PHE A 390 -33.75 10.12 -10.71
CA PHE A 390 -32.49 9.43 -10.52
C PHE A 390 -31.33 10.20 -11.17
N ARG A 391 -31.51 10.62 -12.41
CA ARG A 391 -30.49 11.40 -13.15
C ARG A 391 -30.17 12.72 -12.44
N ASN A 392 -31.21 13.42 -11.94
CA ASN A 392 -31.04 14.65 -11.19
C ASN A 392 -30.21 14.43 -9.91
N ALA A 393 -30.46 13.35 -9.16
CA ALA A 393 -29.65 12.99 -8.00
C ALA A 393 -28.20 12.62 -8.38
N ALA A 394 -27.98 11.97 -9.52
CA ALA A 394 -26.64 11.68 -10.02
C ALA A 394 -25.90 12.95 -10.47
N LEU A 395 -26.62 13.92 -11.05
CA LEU A 395 -26.09 15.21 -11.51
C LEU A 395 -25.66 16.15 -10.37
N GLU A 396 -26.03 15.86 -9.12
CA GLU A 396 -25.52 16.62 -7.95
C GLU A 396 -24.02 16.46 -7.77
N TRP A 397 -23.44 15.41 -8.33
CA TRP A 397 -22.03 15.05 -8.17
C TRP A 397 -21.23 15.22 -9.46
N GLY A 398 -19.99 15.70 -9.33
CA GLY A 398 -19.04 15.80 -10.42
C GLY A 398 -17.61 15.67 -9.94
N LEU A 399 -16.65 15.71 -10.85
CA LEU A 399 -15.22 15.69 -10.53
C LEU A 399 -14.82 16.98 -9.80
N ALA A 400 -13.95 16.89 -8.79
CA ALA A 400 -13.46 18.05 -8.07
C ALA A 400 -12.47 18.87 -8.93
N LYS A 401 -12.77 20.17 -9.18
CA LYS A 401 -11.95 21.07 -10.01
C LYS A 401 -10.53 21.29 -9.47
N ASP A 402 -10.38 21.23 -8.17
CA ASP A 402 -9.14 21.51 -7.47
C ASP A 402 -8.25 20.28 -7.25
N GLU A 403 -8.68 19.10 -7.72
CA GLU A 403 -7.88 17.88 -7.71
C GLU A 403 -7.46 17.49 -9.14
N TYR A 404 -6.25 16.92 -9.29
CA TYR A 404 -5.70 16.39 -10.54
C TYR A 404 -5.81 17.35 -11.75
N GLN A 405 -5.55 18.64 -11.53
CA GLN A 405 -5.68 19.69 -12.57
C GLN A 405 -4.80 19.41 -13.80
N ASP A 406 -3.69 18.73 -13.62
CA ASP A 406 -2.78 18.29 -14.68
C ASP A 406 -3.26 17.06 -15.46
N ASN A 407 -4.34 16.39 -15.02
CA ASN A 407 -4.90 15.18 -15.65
C ASN A 407 -6.41 15.29 -15.93
N ALA A 408 -6.88 16.48 -16.30
CA ALA A 408 -8.29 16.76 -16.54
C ALA A 408 -9.20 16.41 -15.35
N ASN A 409 -8.73 16.69 -14.14
CA ASN A 409 -9.42 16.47 -12.86
C ASN A 409 -9.79 15.00 -12.59
N PHE A 410 -9.09 14.07 -13.24
CA PHE A 410 -9.29 12.63 -13.10
C PHE A 410 -8.04 12.01 -12.42
N PRO A 411 -8.19 11.00 -11.54
CA PRO A 411 -7.05 10.35 -10.88
C PRO A 411 -6.00 9.85 -11.87
N ARG A 412 -4.72 9.99 -11.52
CA ARG A 412 -3.60 9.70 -12.42
C ARG A 412 -3.22 8.22 -12.46
N GLN A 413 -3.66 7.45 -11.46
CA GLN A 413 -3.23 6.08 -11.27
C GLN A 413 -4.41 5.13 -11.06
N VAL A 414 -4.36 3.97 -11.72
CA VAL A 414 -5.28 2.85 -11.51
C VAL A 414 -5.11 2.29 -10.10
N TYR A 415 -6.20 2.00 -9.42
CA TYR A 415 -6.18 1.24 -8.17
C TYR A 415 -5.89 -0.24 -8.47
N VAL A 416 -4.61 -0.58 -8.46
CA VAL A 416 -4.12 -1.96 -8.58
C VAL A 416 -4.26 -2.62 -7.22
N ARG A 417 -5.33 -3.39 -7.02
CA ARG A 417 -5.60 -4.06 -5.75
C ARG A 417 -4.67 -5.25 -5.51
N GLU A 418 -4.27 -5.92 -6.58
CA GLU A 418 -3.43 -7.10 -6.53
C GLU A 418 -2.62 -7.22 -7.83
N GLY A 419 -1.29 -7.20 -7.68
CA GLY A 419 -0.34 -7.45 -8.75
C GLY A 419 0.25 -8.86 -8.65
N ARG A 420 1.58 -8.97 -8.83
CA ARG A 420 2.34 -10.17 -8.50
C ARG A 420 2.44 -10.32 -6.98
N ARG A 421 2.24 -11.53 -6.47
CA ARG A 421 2.46 -11.90 -5.07
C ARG A 421 3.68 -12.82 -5.02
N PHE A 422 4.77 -12.34 -4.44
CA PHE A 422 6.04 -13.06 -4.46
C PHE A 422 6.09 -14.20 -3.42
N GLN A 423 6.90 -15.22 -3.67
CA GLN A 423 7.15 -16.32 -2.76
C GLN A 423 8.36 -16.01 -1.88
N GLY A 424 8.12 -15.29 -0.78
CA GLY A 424 9.15 -14.88 0.17
C GLY A 424 9.56 -15.98 1.16
N VAL A 425 10.38 -15.58 2.14
CA VAL A 425 10.80 -16.43 3.27
C VAL A 425 9.59 -16.91 4.08
N TYR A 426 8.57 -16.08 4.20
CA TYR A 426 7.28 -16.41 4.78
C TYR A 426 6.16 -16.12 3.76
N PHE A 427 5.19 -17.03 3.67
CA PHE A 427 4.01 -16.87 2.80
C PHE A 427 2.77 -16.68 3.67
N PHE A 428 2.23 -15.46 3.69
CA PHE A 428 1.13 -15.06 4.55
C PHE A 428 -0.21 -15.57 4.00
N THR A 429 -1.03 -16.13 4.86
CA THR A 429 -2.33 -16.68 4.51
C THR A 429 -3.44 -16.09 5.39
N ALA A 430 -4.69 -16.37 5.09
CA ALA A 430 -5.81 -15.97 5.96
C ALA A 430 -5.65 -16.44 7.41
N LYS A 431 -5.00 -17.59 7.63
CA LYS A 431 -4.77 -18.14 8.97
C LYS A 431 -3.93 -17.23 9.86
N ASP A 432 -3.10 -16.40 9.25
CA ASP A 432 -2.25 -15.43 9.97
C ASP A 432 -3.05 -14.20 10.44
N ALA A 433 -4.21 -13.94 9.85
CA ALA A 433 -5.09 -12.82 10.19
C ALA A 433 -6.35 -13.22 10.95
N LEU A 434 -6.64 -14.53 11.02
CA LEU A 434 -7.84 -15.03 11.67
C LEU A 434 -7.54 -15.49 13.10
N PRO A 435 -8.47 -15.28 14.05
CA PRO A 435 -8.34 -15.80 15.41
C PRO A 435 -8.19 -17.33 15.41
N ILE A 436 -7.31 -17.85 16.27
CA ILE A 436 -7.12 -19.29 16.45
C ILE A 436 -8.40 -19.94 16.99
N GLN A 437 -9.08 -19.21 17.88
CA GLN A 437 -10.40 -19.53 18.41
C GLN A 437 -11.15 -18.23 18.67
N GLU A 438 -12.46 -18.30 18.82
CA GLU A 438 -13.29 -17.12 19.06
C GLU A 438 -12.78 -16.28 20.23
N GLY A 439 -12.64 -14.96 20.02
CA GLY A 439 -12.13 -14.01 21.00
C GLY A 439 -10.60 -13.99 21.20
N SER A 440 -9.88 -15.01 20.67
CA SER A 440 -8.41 -15.05 20.75
C SER A 440 -7.73 -14.17 19.72
N ARG A 441 -6.41 -14.06 19.83
CA ARG A 441 -5.57 -13.44 18.80
C ARG A 441 -5.36 -14.39 17.63
N PRO A 442 -5.10 -13.87 16.43
CA PRO A 442 -4.37 -14.60 15.39
C PRO A 442 -2.99 -15.07 15.90
N PRO A 443 -2.33 -15.97 15.18
CA PRO A 443 -0.97 -16.40 15.51
C PRO A 443 -0.03 -15.20 15.73
N ILE A 444 0.76 -15.21 16.81
CA ILE A 444 1.77 -14.21 17.06
C ILE A 444 3.06 -14.65 16.37
N HIS A 445 3.53 -13.82 15.44
CA HIS A 445 4.81 -14.07 14.76
C HIS A 445 5.96 -13.42 15.55
N PRO A 446 6.91 -14.20 16.09
CA PRO A 446 8.08 -13.64 16.79
C PRO A 446 8.91 -12.71 15.90
N SER A 447 8.89 -12.92 14.57
CA SER A 447 9.57 -12.07 13.58
C SER A 447 8.73 -10.88 13.10
N SER A 448 7.72 -10.47 13.85
CA SER A 448 6.84 -9.35 13.48
C SER A 448 7.61 -8.06 13.26
N ILE A 449 7.26 -7.36 12.19
CA ILE A 449 7.76 -6.03 11.82
C ILE A 449 6.68 -4.94 11.96
N THR A 450 5.43 -5.32 12.06
CA THR A 450 4.28 -4.44 12.36
C THR A 450 3.08 -5.27 12.77
N ALA A 451 2.15 -4.65 13.51
CA ALA A 451 0.78 -5.13 13.58
C ALA A 451 -0.08 -4.40 12.54
N SER A 452 -1.17 -5.04 12.10
CA SER A 452 -2.15 -4.43 11.20
C SER A 452 -3.55 -5.00 11.43
N HIS A 453 -4.58 -4.33 10.94
CA HIS A 453 -5.96 -4.81 10.99
C HIS A 453 -6.80 -4.26 9.85
N TYR A 454 -7.25 -5.16 8.99
CA TYR A 454 -8.31 -4.92 8.03
C TYR A 454 -9.02 -6.25 7.74
N ALA A 455 -10.26 -6.21 7.27
CA ALA A 455 -10.95 -7.42 6.83
C ALA A 455 -10.14 -8.14 5.73
N LEU A 456 -10.33 -9.44 5.60
CA LEU A 456 -10.00 -10.14 4.36
C LEU A 456 -10.97 -9.63 3.30
N ASP A 457 -10.49 -8.82 2.36
CA ASP A 457 -11.31 -8.05 1.45
C ASP A 457 -10.86 -8.25 0.00
N SER A 458 -11.60 -9.05 -0.74
CA SER A 458 -11.40 -9.29 -2.16
C SER A 458 -12.57 -8.77 -2.97
N HIS A 459 -12.28 -8.10 -4.06
CA HIS A 459 -13.27 -7.63 -5.01
C HIS A 459 -13.60 -8.71 -6.04
N ALA A 460 -14.78 -8.60 -6.66
CA ALA A 460 -15.20 -9.51 -7.71
C ALA A 460 -14.15 -9.61 -8.81
N VAL A 461 -13.86 -10.82 -9.25
CA VAL A 461 -12.86 -11.09 -10.29
C VAL A 461 -13.49 -11.23 -11.67
N ARG A 462 -14.81 -11.51 -11.74
CA ARG A 462 -15.59 -11.65 -12.98
C ARG A 462 -16.73 -10.65 -13.04
N LYS A 463 -17.16 -10.34 -14.26
CA LYS A 463 -18.40 -9.60 -14.50
C LYS A 463 -19.58 -10.38 -13.93
N ARG A 464 -20.55 -9.65 -13.37
CA ARG A 464 -21.74 -10.28 -12.78
C ARG A 464 -22.55 -10.97 -13.87
N GLU A 465 -23.08 -12.13 -13.56
CA GLU A 465 -24.00 -12.86 -14.42
C GLU A 465 -25.44 -12.36 -14.21
N HIS A 466 -26.19 -12.17 -15.30
CA HIS A 466 -27.56 -11.68 -15.22
C HIS A 466 -28.44 -12.63 -14.37
N GLY A 467 -29.24 -12.04 -13.49
CA GLY A 467 -30.12 -12.77 -12.58
C GLY A 467 -29.43 -13.36 -11.34
N LYS A 468 -28.10 -13.32 -11.24
CA LYS A 468 -27.36 -13.79 -10.08
C LYS A 468 -26.98 -12.64 -9.14
N ILE A 469 -27.27 -12.79 -7.86
CA ILE A 469 -26.85 -11.85 -6.82
C ILE A 469 -25.42 -12.10 -6.36
N HIS A 470 -24.94 -13.33 -6.48
CA HIS A 470 -23.60 -13.71 -6.07
C HIS A 470 -22.54 -13.15 -7.01
N LEU A 471 -21.40 -12.76 -6.45
CA LEU A 471 -20.23 -12.30 -7.17
C LEU A 471 -19.12 -13.34 -7.06
N ASP A 472 -18.45 -13.66 -8.17
CA ASP A 472 -17.27 -14.53 -8.15
C ASP A 472 -16.08 -13.78 -7.54
N GLY A 473 -15.52 -14.37 -6.49
CA GLY A 473 -14.33 -13.86 -5.79
C GLY A 473 -14.57 -12.68 -4.85
N PHE A 474 -15.81 -12.22 -4.71
CA PHE A 474 -16.11 -11.19 -3.71
C PHE A 474 -16.01 -11.77 -2.30
N LEU A 475 -15.20 -11.13 -1.46
CA LEU A 475 -14.98 -11.51 -0.07
C LEU A 475 -14.97 -10.27 0.81
N SER A 476 -15.70 -10.33 1.92
CA SER A 476 -15.57 -9.43 3.05
C SER A 476 -15.70 -10.26 4.32
N TYR A 477 -14.57 -10.69 4.88
CA TYR A 477 -14.53 -11.59 6.03
C TYR A 477 -13.82 -10.91 7.20
N PRO A 478 -14.44 -10.82 8.40
CA PRO A 478 -13.83 -10.19 9.55
C PRO A 478 -12.52 -10.88 9.93
N SER A 479 -11.48 -10.09 10.14
CA SER A 479 -10.22 -10.51 10.73
C SER A 479 -10.10 -9.98 12.16
N ALA A 480 -8.97 -10.21 12.81
CA ALA A 480 -8.58 -9.52 14.04
C ALA A 480 -7.25 -8.79 13.82
N VAL A 481 -6.79 -7.99 14.79
CA VAL A 481 -5.46 -7.39 14.70
C VAL A 481 -4.42 -8.51 14.68
N TYR A 482 -3.60 -8.54 13.65
CA TYR A 482 -2.58 -9.57 13.40
C TYR A 482 -1.17 -8.98 13.38
N THR A 483 -0.17 -9.84 13.48
CA THR A 483 1.25 -9.50 13.34
C THR A 483 1.75 -9.88 11.95
N VAL A 484 2.62 -9.06 11.35
CA VAL A 484 3.19 -9.29 10.01
C VAL A 484 4.64 -9.74 10.15
N PRO A 485 4.99 -10.98 9.78
CA PRO A 485 6.37 -11.46 9.89
C PRO A 485 7.30 -10.85 8.84
N LEU A 486 8.56 -10.59 9.21
CA LEU A 486 9.60 -10.02 8.33
C LEU A 486 9.73 -10.78 6.99
N GLY A 487 9.56 -12.09 7.02
CA GLY A 487 9.72 -12.95 5.85
C GLY A 487 8.79 -12.65 4.69
N VAL A 488 7.68 -11.89 4.90
CA VAL A 488 6.74 -11.52 3.80
C VAL A 488 7.34 -10.51 2.83
N ILE A 489 8.33 -9.72 3.27
CA ILE A 489 9.00 -8.72 2.42
C ILE A 489 10.37 -9.20 1.89
N MET A 490 10.77 -10.43 2.21
CA MET A 490 12.10 -10.97 1.90
C MET A 490 12.04 -12.10 0.88
N PRO A 491 12.58 -11.94 -0.33
CA PRO A 491 12.76 -13.05 -1.27
C PRO A 491 13.87 -14.00 -0.77
N LYS A 492 13.83 -15.26 -1.24
CA LYS A 492 14.83 -16.28 -0.90
C LYS A 492 16.04 -16.24 -1.82
N GLU A 493 15.86 -15.82 -3.06
CA GLU A 493 16.78 -16.00 -4.17
C GLU A 493 17.84 -14.90 -4.27
N VAL A 494 17.49 -13.67 -3.85
CA VAL A 494 18.33 -12.47 -4.00
C VAL A 494 18.67 -11.90 -2.62
N ASP A 495 19.97 -11.69 -2.37
CA ASP A 495 20.50 -11.31 -1.06
C ASP A 495 20.23 -9.84 -0.69
N ASN A 496 20.07 -8.96 -1.67
CA ASN A 496 19.97 -7.51 -1.48
C ASN A 496 18.70 -6.89 -2.08
N LEU A 497 17.60 -7.65 -2.08
CA LEU A 497 16.28 -7.17 -2.53
C LEU A 497 15.27 -7.29 -1.41
N LEU A 498 14.38 -6.28 -1.30
CA LEU A 498 13.21 -6.27 -0.43
C LEU A 498 11.96 -5.88 -1.21
N LEU A 499 10.81 -6.45 -0.84
CA LEU A 499 9.53 -6.36 -1.57
C LEU A 499 8.41 -5.88 -0.62
N PRO A 500 8.43 -4.63 -0.12
CA PRO A 500 7.50 -4.19 0.93
C PRO A 500 6.07 -3.91 0.46
N VAL A 501 5.82 -3.90 -0.85
CA VAL A 501 4.49 -3.66 -1.44
C VAL A 501 3.97 -4.91 -2.16
N PRO A 502 4.68 -5.51 -3.14
CA PRO A 502 4.26 -6.76 -3.76
C PRO A 502 4.67 -7.96 -2.88
N VAL A 503 4.13 -7.99 -1.67
CA VAL A 503 4.55 -8.91 -0.60
C VAL A 503 4.17 -10.36 -0.87
N SER A 504 4.72 -11.25 -0.07
CA SER A 504 4.49 -12.69 -0.11
C SER A 504 3.21 -13.09 0.64
N GLY A 505 2.25 -13.64 -0.08
CA GLY A 505 1.00 -14.15 0.51
C GLY A 505 0.07 -14.78 -0.51
N SER A 506 -0.89 -15.57 -0.02
CA SER A 506 -2.00 -16.09 -0.83
C SER A 506 -2.92 -14.94 -1.28
N HIS A 507 -3.78 -15.20 -2.27
CA HIS A 507 -4.81 -14.24 -2.69
C HIS A 507 -5.61 -13.72 -1.49
N ILE A 508 -6.07 -14.63 -0.62
CA ILE A 508 -6.85 -14.26 0.57
C ILE A 508 -6.00 -13.56 1.62
N GLY A 509 -4.80 -14.06 1.93
CA GLY A 509 -3.89 -13.41 2.89
C GLY A 509 -3.46 -12.03 2.42
N PHE A 510 -3.15 -11.86 1.14
CA PHE A 510 -2.80 -10.57 0.56
C PHE A 510 -3.95 -9.56 0.61
N SER A 511 -5.21 -10.02 0.58
CA SER A 511 -6.39 -9.15 0.58
C SER A 511 -6.52 -8.26 1.83
N THR A 512 -5.84 -8.58 2.93
CA THR A 512 -5.73 -7.72 4.11
C THR A 512 -4.38 -7.01 4.22
N LEU A 513 -3.29 -7.59 3.68
CA LEU A 513 -1.96 -6.96 3.69
C LEU A 513 -1.86 -5.75 2.74
N ARG A 514 -2.67 -5.70 1.69
CA ARG A 514 -2.66 -4.69 0.62
C ARG A 514 -3.15 -3.30 1.02
N MET A 515 -3.40 -3.06 2.28
CA MET A 515 -3.84 -1.75 2.78
C MET A 515 -2.66 -0.81 2.95
N GLU A 516 -2.80 0.44 2.52
CA GLU A 516 -1.72 1.43 2.53
C GLU A 516 -1.07 1.62 3.91
N PRO A 517 -1.78 1.64 5.05
CA PRO A 517 -1.14 1.69 6.36
C PRO A 517 -0.18 0.52 6.62
N CYS A 518 -0.57 -0.69 6.19
CA CYS A 518 0.25 -1.88 6.30
C CYS A 518 1.50 -1.78 5.40
N TRP A 519 1.34 -1.35 4.15
CA TRP A 519 2.46 -1.11 3.24
C TRP A 519 3.41 -0.01 3.73
N MET A 520 2.90 1.07 4.32
CA MET A 520 3.73 2.10 4.95
C MET A 520 4.61 1.50 6.06
N ALA A 521 4.03 0.68 6.93
CA ALA A 521 4.77 0.05 8.02
C ALA A 521 5.78 -1.01 7.53
N MET A 522 5.40 -1.80 6.52
CA MET A 522 6.32 -2.75 5.87
C MET A 522 7.45 -2.01 5.13
N GLY A 523 7.16 -0.87 4.51
CA GLY A 523 8.16 0.02 3.93
C GLY A 523 9.13 0.55 4.99
N GLN A 524 8.62 1.04 6.12
CA GLN A 524 9.47 1.45 7.25
C GLN A 524 10.40 0.32 7.68
N ALA A 525 9.87 -0.89 7.85
CA ALA A 525 10.67 -2.06 8.22
C ALA A 525 11.69 -2.44 7.15
N ALA A 526 11.35 -2.33 5.87
CA ALA A 526 12.27 -2.59 4.76
C ALA A 526 13.47 -1.63 4.77
N GLY A 527 13.22 -0.32 5.00
CA GLY A 527 14.29 0.66 5.11
C GLY A 527 15.22 0.42 6.29
N VAL A 528 14.67 0.06 7.46
CA VAL A 528 15.48 -0.31 8.64
C VAL A 528 16.27 -1.59 8.36
N THR A 529 15.63 -2.62 7.76
CA THR A 529 16.29 -3.88 7.39
C THR A 529 17.47 -3.63 6.46
N ALA A 530 17.30 -2.82 5.41
CA ALA A 530 18.35 -2.45 4.49
C ALA A 530 19.50 -1.72 5.19
N ALA A 531 19.20 -0.78 6.06
CA ALA A 531 20.21 -0.03 6.81
C ALA A 531 21.04 -0.92 7.72
N LEU A 532 20.41 -1.85 8.45
CA LEU A 532 21.09 -2.79 9.34
C LEU A 532 21.94 -3.82 8.57
N ALA A 533 21.47 -4.30 7.42
CA ALA A 533 22.25 -5.18 6.55
C ALA A 533 23.53 -4.48 6.05
N LEU A 534 23.45 -3.20 5.71
CA LEU A 534 24.61 -2.40 5.32
C LEU A 534 25.58 -2.15 6.46
N GLU A 535 25.10 -1.94 7.69
CA GLU A 535 25.94 -1.78 8.89
C GLU A 535 26.71 -3.04 9.24
N ALA A 536 26.11 -4.21 9.05
CA ALA A 536 26.75 -5.49 9.29
C ALA A 536 27.86 -5.83 8.28
N GLY A 537 28.06 -5.01 7.23
CA GLY A 537 29.05 -5.24 6.17
C GLY A 537 28.73 -6.41 5.25
N SER A 538 27.69 -7.19 5.55
CA SER A 538 27.16 -8.28 4.75
C SER A 538 25.82 -7.83 4.19
N VAL A 539 25.75 -7.50 2.90
CA VAL A 539 24.49 -7.05 2.29
C VAL A 539 23.58 -8.26 2.00
N LYS A 540 23.23 -9.01 3.07
CA LYS A 540 22.25 -10.10 3.03
C LYS A 540 21.09 -9.72 3.93
N VAL A 541 20.01 -9.24 3.33
CA VAL A 541 18.82 -8.79 4.10
C VAL A 541 18.21 -9.93 4.92
N GLN A 542 18.40 -11.19 4.51
CA GLN A 542 17.92 -12.39 5.21
C GLN A 542 18.72 -12.71 6.49
N GLN A 543 19.87 -12.07 6.70
CA GLN A 543 20.76 -12.30 7.85
C GLN A 543 20.73 -11.15 8.87
N VAL A 544 19.80 -10.21 8.72
CA VAL A 544 19.66 -9.10 9.67
C VAL A 544 19.26 -9.62 11.04
N ASP A 545 19.92 -9.12 12.07
CA ASP A 545 19.54 -9.41 13.46
C ASP A 545 18.13 -8.90 13.72
N GLN A 546 17.23 -9.86 13.91
CA GLN A 546 15.80 -9.59 14.10
C GLN A 546 15.54 -8.80 15.40
N SER A 547 16.28 -9.05 16.48
CA SER A 547 16.09 -8.34 17.74
C SER A 547 16.52 -6.87 17.59
N LYS A 548 17.65 -6.63 16.92
CA LYS A 548 18.11 -5.26 16.60
C LYS A 548 17.12 -4.54 15.68
N LEU A 549 16.57 -5.22 14.65
CA LEU A 549 15.53 -4.67 13.79
C LEU A 549 14.30 -4.24 14.59
N GLN A 550 13.79 -5.11 15.45
CA GLN A 550 12.62 -4.84 16.29
C GLN A 550 12.88 -3.69 17.27
N ASP A 551 14.06 -3.64 17.88
CA ASP A 551 14.46 -2.54 18.76
C ASP A 551 14.46 -1.18 18.03
N VAL A 552 14.99 -1.13 16.80
CA VAL A 552 15.01 0.10 15.99
C VAL A 552 13.59 0.50 15.59
N LEU A 553 12.76 -0.46 15.16
CA LEU A 553 11.37 -0.18 14.79
C LEU A 553 10.56 0.37 15.96
N VAL A 554 10.69 -0.25 17.14
CA VAL A 554 10.03 0.22 18.38
C VAL A 554 10.55 1.61 18.78
N ALA A 555 11.84 1.88 18.64
CA ALA A 555 12.41 3.22 18.89
C ALA A 555 11.89 4.27 17.89
N GLN A 556 11.41 3.85 16.71
CA GLN A 556 10.71 4.68 15.73
C GLN A 556 9.18 4.64 15.92
N ASN A 557 8.68 4.26 17.08
CA ASN A 557 7.27 4.20 17.47
C ASN A 557 6.43 3.17 16.66
N ALA A 558 7.04 2.14 16.08
CA ALA A 558 6.29 1.09 15.38
C ALA A 558 5.68 0.09 16.36
N THR A 559 4.39 -0.19 16.22
CA THR A 559 3.69 -1.26 16.95
C THR A 559 3.93 -2.58 16.25
N LEU A 560 4.65 -3.49 16.88
CA LEU A 560 4.94 -4.82 16.34
C LEU A 560 3.89 -5.85 16.76
N ILE A 561 3.29 -5.64 17.93
CA ILE A 561 2.14 -6.38 18.45
C ILE A 561 1.23 -5.41 19.19
N TYR A 562 -0.05 -5.46 18.89
CA TYR A 562 -1.03 -4.50 19.41
C TYR A 562 -1.58 -4.92 20.79
N TYR A 563 -1.69 -3.97 21.69
CA TYR A 563 -2.42 -4.07 22.95
C TYR A 563 -3.38 -2.89 23.09
N LYS A 564 -4.58 -3.13 23.62
CA LYS A 564 -5.61 -2.09 23.75
C LYS A 564 -5.25 -0.99 24.73
N ASP A 565 -4.44 -1.34 25.74
CA ASP A 565 -4.08 -0.52 26.88
C ASP A 565 -2.62 -0.02 26.87
N VAL A 566 -1.88 -0.22 25.77
CA VAL A 566 -0.49 0.24 25.62
C VAL A 566 -0.29 0.85 24.24
N ASN A 567 0.26 2.04 24.19
CA ASN A 567 0.53 2.78 22.95
C ASN A 567 2.01 3.26 22.90
N PRO A 568 2.51 3.73 21.76
CA PRO A 568 3.92 4.12 21.60
C PRO A 568 4.44 5.21 22.57
N SER A 569 3.56 5.99 23.23
CA SER A 569 3.97 7.00 24.20
C SER A 569 4.12 6.45 25.62
N ASP A 570 3.72 5.20 25.87
CA ASP A 570 3.83 4.58 27.18
C ASP A 570 5.28 4.26 27.52
N PRO A 571 5.73 4.53 28.77
CA PRO A 571 7.11 4.25 29.20
C PRO A 571 7.50 2.77 29.07
N ASP A 572 6.55 1.86 29.21
CA ASP A 572 6.76 0.42 29.14
C ASP A 572 6.51 -0.16 27.73
N PHE A 573 6.24 0.68 26.73
CA PHE A 573 5.94 0.25 25.36
C PHE A 573 6.99 -0.73 24.82
N LYS A 574 8.29 -0.38 24.92
CA LYS A 574 9.37 -1.24 24.43
C LYS A 574 9.38 -2.62 25.09
N MET A 575 9.21 -2.65 26.40
CA MET A 575 9.12 -3.90 27.15
C MET A 575 7.93 -4.73 26.71
N VAL A 576 6.76 -4.11 26.57
CA VAL A 576 5.52 -4.80 26.15
C VAL A 576 5.65 -5.38 24.75
N GLN A 577 6.23 -4.65 23.79
CA GLN A 577 6.48 -5.15 22.43
C GLN A 577 7.41 -6.38 22.46
N TYR A 578 8.50 -6.30 23.21
CA TYR A 578 9.45 -7.39 23.34
C TYR A 578 8.83 -8.64 24.01
N MET A 579 8.13 -8.45 25.13
CA MET A 579 7.53 -9.54 25.91
C MET A 579 6.33 -10.15 25.16
N GLY A 580 5.51 -9.31 24.51
CA GLY A 580 4.36 -9.75 23.74
C GLY A 580 4.72 -10.68 22.59
N LEU A 581 5.73 -10.31 21.79
CA LEU A 581 6.21 -11.14 20.67
C LEU A 581 6.81 -12.48 21.12
N ARG A 582 7.20 -12.60 22.38
CA ARG A 582 7.72 -13.84 22.98
C ARG A 582 6.68 -14.63 23.78
N GLY A 583 5.39 -14.21 23.67
CA GLY A 583 4.27 -14.95 24.23
C GLY A 583 3.99 -14.71 25.70
N TYR A 584 4.72 -13.78 26.38
CA TYR A 584 4.45 -13.47 27.79
C TYR A 584 3.10 -12.81 28.04
N LEU A 585 2.54 -12.17 27.02
CA LEU A 585 1.28 -11.42 27.07
C LEU A 585 0.32 -11.92 25.99
N PRO A 586 -0.36 -13.07 26.17
CA PRO A 586 -1.19 -13.66 25.14
C PRO A 586 -2.54 -12.94 24.92
N GLY A 587 -3.02 -12.17 25.90
CA GLY A 587 -4.29 -11.44 25.85
C GLY A 587 -4.24 -10.17 25.02
N TRP A 588 -5.41 -9.52 24.85
CA TRP A 588 -5.53 -8.24 24.13
C TRP A 588 -5.10 -7.01 24.96
N GLU A 589 -4.93 -7.18 26.26
CA GLU A 589 -4.47 -6.16 27.19
C GLU A 589 -3.21 -6.64 27.91
N ALA A 590 -2.26 -5.75 28.10
CA ALA A 590 -1.07 -6.00 28.90
C ALA A 590 -1.40 -5.99 30.39
N SER A 591 -2.37 -5.16 30.80
CA SER A 591 -2.90 -5.03 32.18
C SER A 591 -1.79 -4.85 33.22
N LEU A 592 -0.79 -3.99 32.90
CA LEU A 592 0.45 -3.87 33.67
C LEU A 592 0.25 -3.47 35.13
N ASN A 593 -0.84 -2.77 35.45
CA ASN A 593 -1.16 -2.26 36.80
C ASN A 593 -1.94 -3.26 37.66
N THR A 594 -2.32 -4.42 37.14
CA THR A 594 -3.02 -5.46 37.89
C THR A 594 -2.06 -6.43 38.55
N ALA A 595 -2.53 -7.18 39.55
CA ALA A 595 -1.77 -8.27 40.14
C ALA A 595 -1.58 -9.40 39.11
N ALA A 596 -0.42 -10.07 39.13
CA ALA A 596 -0.19 -11.25 38.31
C ALA A 596 -1.04 -12.43 38.82
N SER A 597 -1.72 -13.11 37.90
CA SER A 597 -2.47 -14.33 38.21
C SER A 597 -1.53 -15.54 38.34
N ALA A 598 -2.01 -16.64 38.94
CA ALA A 598 -1.26 -17.89 39.00
C ALA A 598 -0.89 -18.38 37.56
N THR A 599 -1.81 -18.25 36.63
CA THR A 599 -1.58 -18.60 35.21
C THR A 599 -0.47 -17.72 34.58
N ASP A 600 -0.43 -16.43 34.90
CA ASP A 600 0.66 -15.56 34.41
C ASP A 600 2.02 -16.04 34.95
N LEU A 601 2.09 -16.36 36.24
CA LEU A 601 3.32 -16.80 36.87
C LEU A 601 3.83 -18.12 36.31
N GLU A 602 2.96 -19.10 36.14
CA GLU A 602 3.30 -20.37 35.49
C GLU A 602 3.83 -20.16 34.09
N LEU A 603 3.13 -19.35 33.29
CA LEU A 603 3.55 -19.01 31.93
C LEU A 603 4.92 -18.34 31.92
N TRP A 604 5.11 -17.33 32.74
CA TRP A 604 6.35 -16.55 32.81
C TRP A 604 7.54 -17.34 33.34
N ALA A 605 7.31 -18.21 34.34
CA ALA A 605 8.32 -19.14 34.86
C ALA A 605 8.80 -20.07 33.74
N LYS A 606 7.87 -20.66 33.01
CA LYS A 606 8.15 -21.53 31.85
C LYS A 606 8.93 -20.80 30.77
N LEU A 607 8.48 -19.63 30.33
CA LEU A 607 9.09 -18.87 29.22
C LEU A 607 10.46 -18.28 29.58
N SER A 608 10.69 -17.89 30.85
CA SER A 608 11.95 -17.34 31.32
C SER A 608 12.95 -18.40 31.81
N ASN A 609 12.53 -19.66 31.85
CA ASN A 609 13.26 -20.77 32.46
C ASN A 609 13.70 -20.43 33.91
N ASN A 610 12.80 -19.80 34.66
CA ASN A 610 13.02 -19.36 36.03
C ASN A 610 11.86 -19.81 36.92
N ASN A 611 12.06 -20.90 37.66
CA ASN A 611 11.04 -21.49 38.53
C ASN A 611 10.90 -20.76 39.89
N ASP A 612 11.83 -19.83 40.22
CA ASP A 612 11.87 -19.10 41.46
C ASP A 612 11.34 -17.66 41.38
N LEU A 613 10.36 -17.42 40.49
CA LEU A 613 9.69 -16.12 40.38
C LEU A 613 9.02 -15.77 41.74
N LYS A 614 9.68 -14.92 42.53
CA LYS A 614 9.16 -14.49 43.84
C LYS A 614 8.15 -13.37 43.63
N VAL A 615 6.91 -13.61 44.03
CA VAL A 615 5.86 -12.61 44.03
C VAL A 615 5.85 -11.90 45.40
N GLY A 616 6.26 -10.64 45.43
CA GLY A 616 6.08 -9.77 46.57
C GLY A 616 4.60 -9.38 46.74
N LYS A 617 4.16 -9.13 47.98
CA LYS A 617 2.76 -8.76 48.33
C LYS A 617 2.19 -7.54 47.55
N LYS A 618 3.01 -6.78 46.81
CA LYS A 618 2.63 -5.59 46.05
C LYS A 618 3.10 -5.64 44.57
N SER A 619 3.50 -6.81 44.07
CA SER A 619 4.01 -6.92 42.71
C SER A 619 2.86 -6.88 41.68
N THR A 620 2.92 -5.89 40.78
CA THR A 620 2.02 -5.84 39.63
C THR A 620 2.57 -6.67 38.45
N ARG A 621 1.74 -6.98 37.46
CA ARG A 621 2.18 -7.60 36.20
C ARG A 621 3.35 -6.83 35.57
N GLY A 622 3.24 -5.49 35.54
CA GLY A 622 4.27 -4.62 34.97
C GLY A 622 5.60 -4.70 35.69
N THR A 623 5.61 -4.71 37.05
CA THR A 623 6.86 -4.82 37.83
C THR A 623 7.55 -6.16 37.61
N LEU A 624 6.82 -7.26 37.62
CA LEU A 624 7.38 -8.61 37.41
C LEU A 624 7.88 -8.79 35.96
N LEU A 625 7.10 -8.35 34.98
CA LEU A 625 7.53 -8.41 33.57
C LEU A 625 8.79 -7.58 33.34
N LYS A 626 8.94 -6.43 34.03
CA LYS A 626 10.13 -5.59 33.90
C LYS A 626 11.38 -6.27 34.48
N GLU A 627 11.25 -6.96 35.61
CA GLU A 627 12.34 -7.75 36.20
C GLU A 627 12.77 -8.88 35.24
N ILE A 628 11.79 -9.62 34.69
CA ILE A 628 12.07 -10.68 33.72
C ILE A 628 12.72 -10.11 32.46
N TYR A 629 12.18 -9.00 31.91
CA TYR A 629 12.73 -8.34 30.73
C TYR A 629 14.20 -7.93 30.94
N LEU A 630 14.53 -7.30 32.06
CA LEU A 630 15.89 -6.88 32.35
C LEU A 630 16.84 -8.09 32.49
N SER A 631 16.38 -9.17 33.14
CA SER A 631 17.14 -10.42 33.22
C SER A 631 17.41 -11.04 31.86
N LEU A 632 16.43 -11.05 30.95
CA LEU A 632 16.59 -11.54 29.57
C LEU A 632 17.57 -10.68 28.75
N GLN A 633 17.51 -9.35 28.94
CA GLN A 633 18.42 -8.43 28.24
C GLN A 633 19.86 -8.57 28.71
N SER A 634 20.11 -8.88 29.98
CA SER A 634 21.46 -9.10 30.52
C SER A 634 22.10 -10.37 29.96
N LYS A 635 21.33 -11.46 29.78
CA LYS A 635 21.79 -12.73 29.20
C LYS A 635 22.15 -12.64 27.72
N THR A 636 21.55 -11.68 27.00
CA THR A 636 21.83 -11.50 25.55
C THR A 636 23.10 -10.68 25.31
N LYS A 637 23.61 -9.97 26.32
CA LYS A 637 24.83 -9.14 26.24
C LYS A 637 26.08 -9.85 26.72
N SER A 638 25.93 -11.00 27.40
CA SER A 638 27.02 -11.91 27.80
C SER A 638 27.22 -13.00 26.73
#